data_801665e2aba26e0b52b753779759d3b5
#
_entry.id   801665e2aba26e0b52b753779759d3b5
#
_cell.length_a   1.000
_cell.length_b   1.000
_cell.length_c   1.000
_cell.angle_alpha   90.00
_cell.angle_beta   90.00
_cell.angle_gamma   90.00
#
_symmetry.space_group_name_H-M   'P 1'
#
loop_
_entity.id
_entity.type
_entity.pdbx_description
1 polymer ?
#
loop_
_entity_poly.entity_id
_entity_poly.type
_entity_poly.pdbx_seq_one_letter_code
_entity_poly.pdbx_strand_id
1 'polypeptide(L)'
;MSVHVIEYKDGAKTMRPIQNFKEFAALRNSKQNREMTQQARNGNADGKRRMIQFNYSCMPNDGKLKGATVESNSVGMDVDFQAGMDKEEFQRQFDIVKENILAKADELGLLMLERSATKGLHVVFRRHPEMSQEENLKWASKTLGVEADPAAKDITRVFFTPTADAQDLFFCKDELFINEAAEGKKEERTTGTATKSPSTVAGLTAEASKATEKQSDKAAEAQSAAEGDVIYFGYNFTKIIAKYWEVYNGGKEPVVGNRNALIFDLARSLRAICDYDINVLKLVIPRYCDLPQEEYEQCLKNAIDEPRKGINFKLQKVLNLLNEEENKGKSQLELVNALDSKLPPQMPTILPSPLGELCSRAPEYYRPAVCENLFPPMAVNMSGVKFMYWDNVLHEATFMELLAAQMSIGKGCVTKPCEMMVSRISENDKVAREREAQWKLKNPQGATSLEARPKDLCVQSLIDNLTDAVFNQRVADAAYNGEKYIYVKVDELDTLKNITSRNSEQEVSTIIRKAFDNSPHGQERVGSASVTGIAPLRFNFNASSCPKNARNFFRKNITDGTITRLSVSTIIKPEGARPVYGIYDDEYRATVNKVVDLLESFHGTYKCEEANKFAQNLCDENERLAELYDSEGYLVLSYRATVIAWLKGMVLWLLNGQQWTTVIEDYVRWSLRYDLWCKMLIFGEMLEKEIAENKLSNHRGPQNLCEMLPEIFRLKDLENLRSRLGKRGGSAKNLLAKWKARGIVSYESIDGEIVKCKV
;
A
#
# COMPACT_ATOMS: atom_id res chain seq x y z
N MET A 1 -12.42 -7.34 24.13
CA MET A 1 -11.61 -6.20 23.69
C MET A 1 -10.91 -5.59 24.86
N SER A 2 -9.64 -5.27 24.73
CA SER A 2 -8.82 -4.82 25.85
C SER A 2 -8.56 -3.31 25.85
N VAL A 3 -8.78 -2.60 24.73
CA VAL A 3 -8.51 -1.17 24.62
C VAL A 3 -9.78 -0.37 24.35
N HIS A 4 -9.97 0.69 25.13
CA HIS A 4 -11.11 1.61 25.00
C HIS A 4 -10.63 3.04 24.96
N VAL A 5 -11.12 3.81 24.00
CA VAL A 5 -10.95 5.26 23.99
C VAL A 5 -11.93 5.91 24.99
N ILE A 6 -11.45 6.89 25.72
CA ILE A 6 -12.26 7.66 26.66
C ILE A 6 -12.80 8.89 25.94
N GLU A 7 -14.12 8.96 25.89
CA GLU A 7 -14.85 10.10 25.31
C GLU A 7 -15.65 10.80 26.42
N TYR A 8 -15.95 12.08 26.22
CA TYR A 8 -16.81 12.83 27.16
C TYR A 8 -18.18 12.97 26.52
N LYS A 9 -19.19 12.37 27.13
CA LYS A 9 -20.57 12.44 26.69
C LYS A 9 -21.45 12.79 27.88
N ASP A 10 -22.30 13.80 27.75
CA ASP A 10 -23.22 14.25 28.81
C ASP A 10 -22.55 14.55 30.16
N GLY A 11 -21.32 15.10 30.13
CA GLY A 11 -20.55 15.40 31.35
C GLY A 11 -19.90 14.19 32.02
N ALA A 12 -20.02 12.99 31.45
CA ALA A 12 -19.43 11.76 31.97
C ALA A 12 -18.37 11.19 31.03
N LYS A 13 -17.36 10.51 31.58
CA LYS A 13 -16.39 9.72 30.81
C LYS A 13 -17.04 8.41 30.36
N THR A 14 -17.21 8.26 29.06
CA THR A 14 -17.65 7.01 28.41
C THR A 14 -16.46 6.26 27.84
N MET A 15 -16.63 4.96 27.64
CA MET A 15 -15.61 4.04 27.10
C MET A 15 -16.14 3.44 25.80
N ARG A 16 -15.47 3.73 24.70
CA ARG A 16 -15.78 3.13 23.41
C ARG A 16 -14.67 2.16 23.01
N PRO A 17 -15.00 0.90 22.66
CA PRO A 17 -14.00 -0.08 22.26
C PRO A 17 -13.38 0.31 20.90
N ILE A 18 -12.09 0.05 20.76
CA ILE A 18 -11.34 0.21 19.52
C ILE A 18 -11.29 -1.13 18.78
N GLN A 19 -11.63 -1.12 17.49
CA GLN A 19 -11.83 -2.33 16.71
C GLN A 19 -10.52 -2.89 16.11
N ASN A 20 -9.58 -2.02 15.77
CA ASN A 20 -8.34 -2.41 15.08
C ASN A 20 -7.26 -1.34 15.22
N PHE A 21 -6.04 -1.68 14.80
CA PHE A 21 -4.90 -0.78 14.82
C PHE A 21 -5.11 0.49 13.97
N LYS A 22 -5.78 0.39 12.83
CA LYS A 22 -6.03 1.55 11.96
C LYS A 22 -6.86 2.63 12.66
N GLU A 23 -7.92 2.23 13.35
CA GLU A 23 -8.75 3.15 14.16
C GLU A 23 -7.93 3.75 15.31
N PHE A 24 -7.16 2.92 16.03
CA PHE A 24 -6.30 3.32 17.13
C PHE A 24 -5.27 4.38 16.69
N ALA A 25 -4.57 4.11 15.58
CA ALA A 25 -3.58 5.02 15.03
C ALA A 25 -4.21 6.32 14.50
N ALA A 26 -5.38 6.25 13.85
CA ALA A 26 -6.09 7.42 13.35
C ALA A 26 -6.46 8.41 14.45
N LEU A 27 -7.00 7.90 15.58
CA LEU A 27 -7.33 8.73 16.74
C LEU A 27 -6.08 9.41 17.31
N ARG A 28 -4.98 8.69 17.48
CA ARG A 28 -3.72 9.17 18.05
C ARG A 28 -3.04 10.19 17.15
N ASN A 29 -3.11 10.01 15.84
CA ASN A 29 -2.47 10.87 14.84
C ASN A 29 -3.35 12.05 14.41
N SER A 30 -4.51 12.24 15.04
CA SER A 30 -5.34 13.42 14.78
C SER A 30 -4.55 14.72 14.99
N LYS A 31 -4.84 15.75 14.19
CA LYS A 31 -4.18 17.06 14.27
C LYS A 31 -4.20 17.60 15.70
N GLN A 32 -5.35 17.53 16.34
CA GLN A 32 -5.52 17.98 17.73
C GLN A 32 -4.58 17.24 18.69
N ASN A 33 -4.52 15.90 18.63
CA ASN A 33 -3.66 15.14 19.53
C ASN A 33 -2.18 15.39 19.29
N ARG A 34 -1.76 15.62 18.03
CA ARG A 34 -0.39 16.02 17.69
C ARG A 34 -0.02 17.36 18.34
N GLU A 35 -0.90 18.36 18.23
CA GLU A 35 -0.70 19.68 18.83
C GLU A 35 -0.66 19.59 20.36
N MET A 36 -1.57 18.82 20.97
CA MET A 36 -1.61 18.62 22.42
C MET A 36 -0.37 17.85 22.92
N THR A 37 0.09 16.85 22.19
CA THR A 37 1.34 16.14 22.49
C THR A 37 2.53 17.07 22.49
N GLN A 38 2.63 17.94 21.49
CA GLN A 38 3.69 18.96 21.42
C GLN A 38 3.64 19.95 22.60
N GLN A 39 2.43 20.43 22.94
CA GLN A 39 2.23 21.32 24.07
C GLN A 39 2.60 20.64 25.39
N ALA A 40 2.20 19.38 25.59
CA ALA A 40 2.55 18.62 26.78
C ALA A 40 4.09 18.45 26.93
N ARG A 41 4.79 18.17 25.83
CA ARG A 41 6.25 18.08 25.80
C ARG A 41 6.96 19.40 26.07
N ASN A 42 6.33 20.52 25.74
CA ASN A 42 6.80 21.85 26.05
C ASN A 42 6.45 22.31 27.49
N GLY A 43 5.92 21.39 28.33
CA GLY A 43 5.62 21.65 29.73
C GLY A 43 4.23 22.23 30.01
N ASN A 44 3.35 22.32 28.98
CA ASN A 44 1.99 22.80 29.16
C ASN A 44 1.09 21.67 29.73
N ALA A 45 0.69 21.81 31.00
CA ALA A 45 -0.18 20.84 31.68
C ALA A 45 -1.60 20.73 31.05
N ASP A 46 -2.11 21.81 30.50
CA ASP A 46 -3.43 21.80 29.83
C ASP A 46 -3.37 21.06 28.49
N GLY A 47 -2.25 21.16 27.77
CA GLY A 47 -1.99 20.32 26.60
C GLY A 47 -2.11 18.84 26.94
N LYS A 48 -1.45 18.38 28.03
CA LYS A 48 -1.54 16.98 28.47
C LYS A 48 -2.98 16.56 28.77
N ARG A 49 -3.78 17.40 29.46
CA ARG A 49 -5.18 17.07 29.82
C ARG A 49 -6.10 16.92 28.62
N ARG A 50 -5.76 17.56 27.49
CA ARG A 50 -6.56 17.54 26.25
C ARG A 50 -6.11 16.45 25.26
N MET A 51 -5.04 15.72 25.58
CA MET A 51 -4.62 14.57 24.77
C MET A 51 -5.67 13.49 24.79
N ILE A 52 -5.67 12.66 23.76
CA ILE A 52 -6.51 11.47 23.71
C ILE A 52 -6.18 10.53 24.87
N GLN A 53 -7.20 9.93 25.43
CA GLN A 53 -7.09 9.06 26.59
C GLN A 53 -7.58 7.66 26.25
N PHE A 54 -6.80 6.65 26.64
CA PHE A 54 -7.22 5.25 26.57
C PHE A 54 -7.22 4.60 27.95
N ASN A 55 -8.04 3.58 28.09
CA ASN A 55 -7.96 2.61 29.18
C ASN A 55 -7.67 1.23 28.60
N TYR A 56 -6.80 0.47 29.28
CA TYR A 56 -6.35 -0.87 28.88
C TYR A 56 -6.69 -1.94 29.91
N SER A 57 -7.17 -1.58 31.11
CA SER A 57 -7.22 -2.47 32.25
C SER A 57 -8.61 -2.89 32.70
N CYS A 58 -9.68 -2.23 32.21
CA CYS A 58 -11.05 -2.59 32.59
C CYS A 58 -12.04 -2.60 31.43
N MET A 59 -13.16 -3.28 31.65
CA MET A 59 -14.35 -3.25 30.80
C MET A 59 -15.30 -2.15 31.26
N PRO A 60 -16.05 -1.51 30.34
CA PRO A 60 -16.96 -0.44 30.69
C PRO A 60 -18.13 -0.95 31.56
N ASN A 61 -18.55 -0.11 32.52
CA ASN A 61 -19.80 -0.31 33.25
C ASN A 61 -20.90 0.50 32.57
N ASP A 62 -21.83 -0.16 31.89
CA ASP A 62 -22.88 0.49 31.11
C ASP A 62 -22.35 1.61 30.18
N GLY A 63 -21.27 1.29 29.46
CA GLY A 63 -20.60 2.22 28.55
C GLY A 63 -19.78 3.32 29.25
N LYS A 64 -19.68 3.34 30.58
CA LYS A 64 -18.99 4.38 31.36
C LYS A 64 -17.73 3.85 32.05
N LEU A 65 -16.74 4.73 32.22
CA LEU A 65 -15.52 4.44 32.99
C LEU A 65 -15.82 4.39 34.50
N LYS A 66 -16.70 5.29 34.99
CA LYS A 66 -17.06 5.37 36.41
C LYS A 66 -17.83 4.13 36.85
N GLY A 67 -17.33 3.46 37.89
CA GLY A 67 -17.94 2.26 38.44
C GLY A 67 -17.57 0.99 37.65
N ALA A 68 -16.60 1.03 36.74
CA ALA A 68 -16.05 -0.16 36.13
C ALA A 68 -15.29 -1.00 37.17
N THR A 69 -15.70 -2.26 37.35
CA THR A 69 -15.11 -3.22 38.28
C THR A 69 -14.64 -4.51 37.64
N VAL A 70 -14.97 -4.69 36.35
CA VAL A 70 -14.57 -5.87 35.59
C VAL A 70 -13.24 -5.61 34.90
N GLU A 71 -12.26 -6.44 35.18
CA GLU A 71 -10.94 -6.36 34.56
C GLU A 71 -10.97 -6.81 33.09
N SER A 72 -10.14 -6.18 32.24
CA SER A 72 -9.93 -6.61 30.86
C SER A 72 -8.80 -7.66 30.76
N ASN A 73 -8.60 -8.26 29.58
CA ASN A 73 -7.53 -9.24 29.33
C ASN A 73 -6.13 -8.61 29.24
N SER A 74 -6.01 -7.30 29.45
CA SER A 74 -4.72 -6.60 29.47
C SER A 74 -4.55 -5.76 30.71
N VAL A 75 -3.30 -5.39 30.97
CA VAL A 75 -2.87 -4.54 32.08
C VAL A 75 -2.10 -3.37 31.51
N GLY A 76 -2.53 -2.15 31.82
CA GLY A 76 -1.76 -0.94 31.51
C GLY A 76 -0.84 -0.58 32.68
N MET A 77 0.43 -0.37 32.38
CA MET A 77 1.49 -0.01 33.33
C MET A 77 2.13 1.31 32.89
N ASP A 78 2.35 2.21 33.83
CA ASP A 78 3.04 3.47 33.61
C ASP A 78 4.43 3.38 34.30
N VAL A 79 5.50 3.66 33.55
CA VAL A 79 6.89 3.66 34.03
C VAL A 79 7.43 5.07 33.90
N ASP A 80 7.50 5.78 35.01
CA ASP A 80 8.02 7.15 35.08
C ASP A 80 9.50 7.16 35.51
N PHE A 81 10.31 7.97 34.82
CA PHE A 81 11.71 8.22 35.21
C PHE A 81 11.78 9.37 36.22
N GLN A 82 12.88 9.39 37.02
CA GLN A 82 13.05 10.37 38.08
C GLN A 82 13.05 11.82 37.54
N ALA A 83 12.41 12.71 38.26
CA ALA A 83 12.42 14.14 37.95
C ALA A 83 13.82 14.75 38.25
N GLY A 84 14.30 15.60 37.34
CA GLY A 84 15.55 16.34 37.55
C GLY A 84 16.77 15.77 36.84
N MET A 85 16.63 14.69 36.08
CA MET A 85 17.66 14.19 35.18
C MET A 85 17.96 15.19 34.06
N ASP A 86 19.23 15.28 33.64
CA ASP A 86 19.54 15.98 32.40
C ASP A 86 19.03 15.22 31.17
N LYS A 87 19.04 15.89 30.02
CA LYS A 87 18.45 15.30 28.81
C LYS A 87 19.19 14.07 28.29
N GLU A 88 20.49 14.02 28.45
CA GLU A 88 21.34 12.92 27.96
C GLU A 88 21.16 11.68 28.84
N GLU A 89 21.17 11.85 30.16
CA GLU A 89 20.92 10.77 31.11
C GLU A 89 19.49 10.22 31.00
N PHE A 90 18.48 11.11 30.84
CA PHE A 90 17.11 10.70 30.58
C PHE A 90 17.03 9.84 29.31
N GLN A 91 17.64 10.28 28.22
CA GLN A 91 17.59 9.54 26.95
C GLN A 91 18.30 8.19 27.06
N ARG A 92 19.43 8.14 27.74
CA ARG A 92 20.19 6.90 27.98
C ARG A 92 19.36 5.89 28.78
N GLN A 93 18.78 6.30 29.90
CA GLN A 93 17.94 5.42 30.73
C GLN A 93 16.68 4.99 30.00
N PHE A 94 16.06 5.90 29.27
CA PHE A 94 14.90 5.63 28.43
C PHE A 94 15.18 4.51 27.42
N ASP A 95 16.30 4.59 26.68
CA ASP A 95 16.66 3.60 25.68
C ASP A 95 17.00 2.25 26.32
N ILE A 96 17.72 2.22 27.44
CA ILE A 96 18.02 0.98 28.18
C ILE A 96 16.71 0.28 28.61
N VAL A 97 15.78 1.01 29.21
CA VAL A 97 14.52 0.43 29.70
C VAL A 97 13.63 -0.01 28.54
N LYS A 98 13.55 0.80 27.49
CA LYS A 98 12.82 0.44 26.25
C LYS A 98 13.33 -0.87 25.65
N GLU A 99 14.64 -1.00 25.48
CA GLU A 99 15.27 -2.21 24.92
C GLU A 99 15.08 -3.44 25.83
N ASN A 100 15.17 -3.26 27.14
CA ASN A 100 14.91 -4.32 28.10
C ASN A 100 13.46 -4.82 28.03
N ILE A 101 12.49 -3.92 27.90
CA ILE A 101 11.07 -4.28 27.73
C ILE A 101 10.87 -5.05 26.43
N LEU A 102 11.45 -4.59 25.33
CA LEU A 102 11.35 -5.26 24.02
C LEU A 102 12.05 -6.62 24.03
N ALA A 103 13.18 -6.76 24.68
CA ALA A 103 13.90 -8.05 24.81
C ALA A 103 13.09 -9.08 25.61
N LYS A 104 12.22 -8.65 26.52
CA LYS A 104 11.35 -9.50 27.33
C LYS A 104 9.90 -9.51 26.87
N ALA A 105 9.64 -9.12 25.63
CA ALA A 105 8.30 -8.98 25.08
C ALA A 105 7.47 -10.27 25.18
N ASP A 106 8.06 -11.42 24.89
CA ASP A 106 7.37 -12.72 24.94
C ASP A 106 7.14 -13.16 26.39
N GLU A 107 8.12 -13.02 27.30
CA GLU A 107 7.99 -13.34 28.72
C GLU A 107 6.89 -12.50 29.38
N LEU A 108 6.82 -11.21 29.04
CA LEU A 108 5.83 -10.28 29.57
C LEU A 108 4.44 -10.49 28.94
N GLY A 109 4.34 -11.12 27.77
CA GLY A 109 3.13 -11.10 26.96
C GLY A 109 2.81 -9.69 26.48
N LEU A 110 3.84 -8.94 26.03
CA LEU A 110 3.73 -7.54 25.63
C LEU A 110 2.73 -7.36 24.49
N LEU A 111 1.79 -6.44 24.67
CA LEU A 111 0.78 -6.05 23.68
C LEU A 111 1.05 -4.67 23.08
N MET A 112 1.58 -3.72 23.87
CA MET A 112 1.94 -2.40 23.41
C MET A 112 3.07 -1.78 24.23
N LEU A 113 3.95 -1.04 23.58
CA LEU A 113 4.95 -0.20 24.22
C LEU A 113 4.99 1.16 23.53
N GLU A 114 4.80 2.23 24.31
CA GLU A 114 4.85 3.59 23.80
C GLU A 114 5.60 4.55 24.74
N ARG A 115 6.06 5.66 24.17
CA ARG A 115 6.58 6.78 24.95
C ARG A 115 5.43 7.48 25.65
N SER A 116 5.55 7.80 26.94
CA SER A 116 4.57 8.66 27.60
C SER A 116 4.69 10.12 27.10
N ALA A 117 3.66 10.92 27.36
CA ALA A 117 3.66 12.30 26.90
C ALA A 117 4.86 13.12 27.42
N THR A 118 5.36 12.82 28.63
CA THR A 118 6.33 13.67 29.33
C THR A 118 7.53 12.97 29.95
N LYS A 119 7.34 11.84 30.67
CA LYS A 119 8.37 11.38 31.64
C LYS A 119 8.84 9.94 31.49
N GLY A 120 8.23 9.11 30.66
CA GLY A 120 8.56 7.71 30.69
C GLY A 120 7.91 6.88 29.59
N LEU A 121 7.46 5.69 29.93
CA LEU A 121 6.88 4.70 29.02
C LEU A 121 5.53 4.21 29.52
N HIS A 122 4.60 3.96 28.59
CA HIS A 122 3.42 3.15 28.87
C HIS A 122 3.64 1.75 28.30
N VAL A 123 3.39 0.74 29.12
CA VAL A 123 3.53 -0.68 28.79
C VAL A 123 2.16 -1.34 28.95
N VAL A 124 1.70 -2.03 27.91
CA VAL A 124 0.47 -2.84 28.00
C VAL A 124 0.82 -4.28 27.73
N PHE A 125 0.44 -5.15 28.61
CA PHE A 125 0.76 -6.58 28.53
C PHE A 125 -0.46 -7.44 28.84
N ARG A 126 -0.40 -8.73 28.49
CA ARG A 126 -1.48 -9.69 28.70
C ARG A 126 -1.64 -9.94 30.20
N ARG A 127 -2.87 -9.86 30.70
CA ARG A 127 -3.20 -10.13 32.10
C ARG A 127 -2.98 -11.61 32.41
N HIS A 128 -2.36 -11.90 33.56
CA HIS A 128 -2.42 -13.21 34.20
C HIS A 128 -3.75 -13.31 34.96
N PRO A 129 -4.67 -14.17 34.52
CA PRO A 129 -6.03 -14.20 35.05
C PRO A 129 -6.11 -14.61 36.55
N GLU A 130 -5.08 -15.32 37.05
CA GLU A 130 -4.97 -15.73 38.45
C GLU A 130 -4.47 -14.62 39.37
N MET A 131 -4.05 -13.46 38.81
CA MET A 131 -3.49 -12.35 39.55
C MET A 131 -4.39 -11.13 39.49
N SER A 132 -4.55 -10.41 40.58
CA SER A 132 -5.17 -9.09 40.63
C SER A 132 -4.37 -8.05 39.82
N GLN A 133 -4.96 -6.90 39.52
CA GLN A 133 -4.28 -5.78 38.85
C GLN A 133 -2.95 -5.43 39.55
N GLU A 134 -2.94 -5.34 40.87
CA GLU A 134 -1.75 -4.98 41.63
C GLU A 134 -0.66 -6.08 41.59
N GLU A 135 -1.06 -7.35 41.63
CA GLU A 135 -0.13 -8.48 41.51
C GLU A 135 0.48 -8.59 40.11
N ASN A 136 -0.32 -8.37 39.06
CA ASN A 136 0.17 -8.28 37.69
C ASN A 136 1.22 -7.16 37.53
N LEU A 137 0.97 -5.97 38.09
CA LEU A 137 1.93 -4.86 38.05
C LEU A 137 3.21 -5.20 38.84
N LYS A 138 3.12 -5.80 40.03
CA LYS A 138 4.29 -6.23 40.80
C LYS A 138 5.11 -7.28 40.07
N TRP A 139 4.44 -8.24 39.43
CA TRP A 139 5.09 -9.27 38.63
C TRP A 139 5.83 -8.64 37.44
N ALA A 140 5.17 -7.76 36.69
CA ALA A 140 5.78 -7.06 35.55
C ALA A 140 6.96 -6.17 35.98
N SER A 141 6.82 -5.42 37.09
CA SER A 141 7.90 -4.61 37.66
C SER A 141 9.11 -5.46 38.02
N LYS A 142 8.93 -6.60 38.65
CA LYS A 142 10.00 -7.54 38.99
C LYS A 142 10.66 -8.14 37.74
N THR A 143 9.85 -8.54 36.76
CA THR A 143 10.34 -9.11 35.50
C THR A 143 11.19 -8.09 34.74
N LEU A 144 10.77 -6.84 34.69
CA LEU A 144 11.44 -5.77 33.95
C LEU A 144 12.56 -5.07 34.74
N GLY A 145 12.60 -5.23 36.05
CA GLY A 145 13.53 -4.50 36.92
C GLY A 145 13.24 -2.98 36.98
N VAL A 146 11.98 -2.57 36.80
CA VAL A 146 11.51 -1.17 36.84
C VAL A 146 10.31 -1.05 37.77
N GLU A 147 10.08 0.12 38.35
CA GLU A 147 8.92 0.36 39.19
C GLU A 147 7.75 0.90 38.38
N ALA A 148 6.56 0.31 38.57
CA ALA A 148 5.31 0.84 38.04
C ALA A 148 4.82 2.03 38.88
N ASP A 149 4.21 3.05 38.24
CA ASP A 149 3.50 4.09 38.97
C ASP A 149 2.39 3.43 39.83
N PRO A 150 2.40 3.63 41.17
CA PRO A 150 1.41 3.07 42.06
C PRO A 150 -0.04 3.40 41.71
N ALA A 151 -0.30 4.47 40.98
CA ALA A 151 -1.62 4.84 40.52
C ALA A 151 -2.18 3.89 39.45
N ALA A 152 -1.35 3.08 38.78
CA ALA A 152 -1.76 2.10 37.78
C ALA A 152 -2.48 0.86 38.39
N LYS A 153 -2.48 0.70 39.73
CA LYS A 153 -3.27 -0.31 40.44
C LYS A 153 -4.78 -0.11 40.31
N ASP A 154 -5.23 1.11 40.02
CA ASP A 154 -6.62 1.39 39.71
C ASP A 154 -6.90 1.00 38.25
N ILE A 155 -7.75 -0.01 38.05
CA ILE A 155 -8.11 -0.47 36.69
C ILE A 155 -8.79 0.59 35.84
N THR A 156 -9.36 1.64 36.46
CA THR A 156 -9.97 2.77 35.76
C THR A 156 -8.96 3.86 35.36
N ARG A 157 -7.66 3.63 35.61
CA ARG A 157 -6.59 4.53 35.20
C ARG A 157 -6.63 4.78 33.69
N VAL A 158 -6.57 6.04 33.30
CA VAL A 158 -6.48 6.46 31.89
C VAL A 158 -5.07 6.87 31.55
N PHE A 159 -4.66 6.55 30.31
CA PHE A 159 -3.36 6.89 29.77
C PHE A 159 -3.49 8.00 28.75
N PHE A 160 -2.76 9.09 28.93
CA PHE A 160 -2.67 10.19 27.98
C PHE A 160 -1.69 9.82 26.88
N THR A 161 -2.23 9.48 25.73
CA THR A 161 -1.51 8.76 24.70
C THR A 161 -1.01 9.72 23.62
N PRO A 162 0.31 9.75 23.33
CA PRO A 162 0.87 10.57 22.25
C PRO A 162 0.52 10.00 20.88
N THR A 163 1.25 10.42 19.85
CA THR A 163 1.01 9.98 18.47
C THR A 163 1.29 8.48 18.29
N ALA A 164 0.84 7.90 17.20
CA ALA A 164 1.21 6.54 16.79
C ALA A 164 2.41 6.52 15.84
N ASP A 165 3.18 7.63 15.77
CA ASP A 165 4.40 7.69 14.97
C ASP A 165 5.50 6.80 15.61
N ALA A 166 6.43 6.30 14.81
CA ALA A 166 7.49 5.40 15.27
C ALA A 166 8.37 5.94 16.41
N GLN A 167 8.42 7.27 16.58
CA GLN A 167 9.12 7.91 17.70
C GLN A 167 8.36 7.81 19.03
N ASP A 168 7.06 7.49 19.00
CA ASP A 168 6.17 7.45 20.15
C ASP A 168 5.63 6.04 20.42
N LEU A 169 5.27 5.29 19.39
CA LEU A 169 4.75 3.93 19.48
C LEU A 169 5.81 2.94 18.97
N PHE A 170 6.44 2.19 19.89
CA PHE A 170 7.55 1.29 19.59
C PHE A 170 7.12 -0.14 19.28
N PHE A 171 5.96 -0.54 19.83
CA PHE A 171 5.45 -1.89 19.67
C PHE A 171 3.93 -1.90 19.86
N CYS A 172 3.18 -2.63 19.00
CA CYS A 172 1.76 -2.87 19.18
C CYS A 172 1.35 -4.15 18.44
N LYS A 173 0.71 -5.08 19.15
CA LYS A 173 0.15 -6.31 18.60
C LYS A 173 -1.34 -6.16 18.32
N ASP A 174 -1.82 -6.75 17.24
CA ASP A 174 -3.25 -6.77 16.88
C ASP A 174 -4.12 -7.48 17.93
N GLU A 175 -3.55 -8.38 18.69
CA GLU A 175 -4.20 -9.05 19.84
C GLU A 175 -4.81 -8.06 20.86
N LEU A 176 -4.28 -6.85 20.96
CA LEU A 176 -4.81 -5.78 21.80
C LEU A 176 -6.27 -5.42 21.42
N PHE A 177 -6.67 -5.64 20.17
CA PHE A 177 -7.97 -5.29 19.60
C PHE A 177 -8.93 -6.49 19.46
N ILE A 178 -8.47 -7.72 19.69
CA ILE A 178 -9.26 -8.96 19.54
C ILE A 178 -10.22 -9.14 20.71
N ASN A 179 -11.43 -9.60 20.40
CA ASN A 179 -12.47 -9.90 21.39
C ASN A 179 -12.62 -11.41 21.61
N GLU A 180 -11.88 -11.98 22.53
CA GLU A 180 -11.93 -13.43 22.85
C GLU A 180 -13.31 -13.90 23.33
N ALA A 181 -14.19 -13.00 23.78
CA ALA A 181 -15.56 -13.35 24.19
C ALA A 181 -16.49 -13.77 23.03
N ALA A 182 -16.08 -13.58 21.76
CA ALA A 182 -16.86 -13.96 20.58
C ALA A 182 -16.58 -15.39 20.11
N GLU A 183 -15.45 -16.00 20.47
CA GLU A 183 -15.10 -17.37 20.06
C GLU A 183 -15.64 -18.46 20.99
N GLY A 184 -15.91 -18.15 22.26
CA GLY A 184 -16.44 -19.10 23.25
C GLY A 184 -17.94 -19.45 23.17
N LYS A 185 -18.69 -18.93 22.17
CA LYS A 185 -20.15 -19.16 22.04
C LYS A 185 -20.57 -19.93 20.78
N LYS A 186 -19.67 -20.58 20.07
CA LYS A 186 -20.00 -21.34 18.85
C LYS A 186 -20.15 -22.85 19.00
N GLU A 187 -20.00 -23.40 20.23
CA GLU A 187 -20.17 -24.84 20.47
C GLU A 187 -21.22 -25.17 21.55
N GLU A 188 -22.43 -24.67 21.43
CA GLU A 188 -23.57 -25.30 22.08
C GLU A 188 -24.87 -24.66 21.61
N ARG A 189 -25.43 -25.18 20.50
CA ARG A 189 -26.87 -25.14 20.24
C ARG A 189 -27.24 -26.09 19.10
N THR A 190 -27.53 -27.32 19.45
CA THR A 190 -28.51 -28.11 18.74
C THR A 190 -29.63 -28.49 19.73
N THR A 191 -30.83 -28.34 19.17
CA THR A 191 -32.13 -28.88 19.65
C THR A 191 -32.99 -27.99 20.53
N GLY A 192 -34.20 -27.67 19.98
CA GLY A 192 -35.42 -27.56 20.77
C GLY A 192 -36.35 -26.36 20.46
N THR A 193 -37.10 -26.49 19.37
CA THR A 193 -38.52 -26.09 19.17
C THR A 193 -39.22 -25.00 19.98
N ALA A 194 -39.69 -23.99 19.21
CA ALA A 194 -41.04 -23.38 19.18
C ALA A 194 -41.70 -22.81 20.45
N THR A 195 -42.10 -21.57 20.47
CA THR A 195 -43.45 -21.02 20.27
C THR A 195 -43.63 -19.60 20.83
N LYS A 196 -44.21 -18.76 19.97
CA LYS A 196 -45.20 -17.67 20.21
C LYS A 196 -44.89 -16.49 21.17
N SER A 197 -44.92 -15.31 20.51
CA SER A 197 -45.38 -14.01 21.02
C SER A 197 -46.81 -14.09 21.64
N PRO A 198 -47.44 -13.08 22.26
CA PRO A 198 -47.38 -11.65 21.94
C PRO A 198 -47.64 -10.63 23.10
N SER A 199 -47.47 -9.33 22.74
CA SER A 199 -48.31 -8.16 23.16
C SER A 199 -48.34 -7.78 24.67
N THR A 200 -48.35 -6.56 25.01
CA THR A 200 -49.03 -5.32 24.80
C THR A 200 -48.76 -4.33 25.93
N VAL A 201 -48.56 -3.07 25.58
CA VAL A 201 -49.31 -1.87 25.94
C VAL A 201 -49.16 -1.18 27.32
N ALA A 202 -48.95 0.11 27.19
CA ALA A 202 -49.40 1.24 28.02
C ALA A 202 -48.65 1.52 29.32
N GLY A 203 -48.37 2.69 29.68
CA GLY A 203 -48.83 4.03 29.35
C GLY A 203 -48.58 4.99 30.49
N LEU A 204 -48.67 6.27 30.14
CA LEU A 204 -49.05 7.39 30.99
C LEU A 204 -48.01 7.96 31.96
N THR A 205 -47.70 9.15 31.92
CA THR A 205 -48.15 10.54 31.83
C THR A 205 -47.39 11.42 32.79
N ALA A 206 -46.93 12.51 32.25
CA ALA A 206 -46.95 13.87 32.73
C ALA A 206 -46.78 14.18 34.23
N GLU A 207 -45.85 15.08 34.50
CA GLU A 207 -46.25 16.36 35.10
C GLU A 207 -45.15 17.42 34.94
N ALA A 208 -45.62 18.54 34.44
CA ALA A 208 -44.90 19.78 34.29
C ALA A 208 -44.93 20.53 35.63
N SER A 209 -43.93 21.33 35.95
CA SER A 209 -44.12 22.77 36.18
C SER A 209 -42.94 23.48 36.84
N LYS A 210 -42.62 24.61 36.24
CA LYS A 210 -42.14 25.87 36.82
C LYS A 210 -40.80 25.95 37.56
N ALA A 211 -39.88 26.66 36.93
CA ALA A 211 -39.36 27.88 37.53
C ALA A 211 -38.70 28.76 36.47
N THR A 212 -39.30 29.89 36.25
CA THR A 212 -38.88 31.03 35.42
C THR A 212 -37.86 31.88 36.20
N GLU A 213 -37.04 32.62 35.41
CA GLU A 213 -36.24 33.77 35.79
C GLU A 213 -34.88 33.57 36.45
N LYS A 214 -33.87 33.60 35.61
CA LYS A 214 -32.70 34.50 35.70
C LYS A 214 -31.77 34.26 34.51
N GLN A 215 -32.06 34.94 33.42
CA GLN A 215 -31.17 35.07 32.27
C GLN A 215 -31.15 36.53 31.84
N SER A 216 -30.10 37.25 32.14
CA SER A 216 -29.79 38.50 31.43
C SER A 216 -28.32 38.95 31.52
N ASP A 217 -27.35 38.16 31.97
CA ASP A 217 -25.96 38.66 31.95
C ASP A 217 -24.90 37.61 31.56
N LYS A 218 -25.27 36.58 30.79
CA LYS A 218 -24.30 35.60 30.25
C LYS A 218 -24.28 35.48 28.71
N ALA A 219 -24.97 36.38 28.01
CA ALA A 219 -25.06 36.31 26.55
C ALA A 219 -23.90 37.00 25.80
N ALA A 220 -23.07 37.79 26.47
CA ALA A 220 -21.97 38.52 25.83
C ALA A 220 -20.61 37.82 25.93
N GLU A 221 -20.41 36.87 26.85
CA GLU A 221 -19.19 36.10 26.97
C GLU A 221 -19.23 34.74 26.24
N ALA A 222 -20.40 34.31 25.77
CA ALA A 222 -20.59 33.06 25.05
C ALA A 222 -20.35 33.18 23.52
N GLN A 223 -20.19 34.39 22.98
CA GLN A 223 -19.94 34.58 21.54
C GLN A 223 -18.47 34.52 21.11
N SER A 224 -17.52 34.47 22.02
CA SER A 224 -16.08 34.34 21.67
C SER A 224 -15.48 32.96 21.96
N ALA A 225 -16.29 32.02 22.47
CA ALA A 225 -15.80 30.68 22.85
C ALA A 225 -16.39 29.49 22.02
N ALA A 226 -17.15 29.77 20.94
CA ALA A 226 -17.88 28.75 20.18
C ALA A 226 -17.49 28.63 18.70
N GLU A 227 -16.34 29.12 18.30
CA GLU A 227 -15.76 28.84 16.97
C GLU A 227 -14.77 27.65 17.01
N GLY A 228 -15.17 26.50 17.50
CA GLY A 228 -14.31 25.35 17.54
C GLY A 228 -15.08 24.08 17.84
N ASP A 229 -15.13 23.18 16.84
CA ASP A 229 -15.08 21.76 17.02
C ASP A 229 -16.37 20.96 17.24
N VAL A 230 -17.39 21.23 16.43
CA VAL A 230 -18.34 20.15 16.15
C VAL A 230 -17.75 19.32 15.00
N ILE A 231 -17.43 18.05 15.26
CA ILE A 231 -16.77 17.15 14.32
C ILE A 231 -17.73 16.02 13.95
N TYR A 232 -17.86 15.73 12.65
CA TYR A 232 -18.59 14.57 12.15
C TYR A 232 -17.62 13.66 11.39
N PHE A 233 -17.43 12.42 11.84
CA PHE A 233 -16.50 11.43 11.27
C PHE A 233 -15.07 11.96 11.00
N GLY A 234 -14.57 12.81 11.90
CA GLY A 234 -13.24 13.40 11.77
C GLY A 234 -13.18 14.71 10.98
N TYR A 235 -14.28 15.16 10.38
CA TYR A 235 -14.37 16.44 9.67
C TYR A 235 -15.02 17.50 10.53
N ASN A 236 -14.35 18.65 10.65
CA ASN A 236 -14.99 19.86 11.20
C ASN A 236 -16.11 20.31 10.25
N PHE A 237 -17.25 20.72 10.79
CA PHE A 237 -18.39 21.21 10.00
C PHE A 237 -18.02 22.38 9.08
N THR A 238 -17.10 23.24 9.51
CA THR A 238 -16.58 24.33 8.66
C THR A 238 -15.98 23.79 7.35
N LYS A 239 -15.23 22.68 7.42
CA LYS A 239 -14.65 22.03 6.24
C LYS A 239 -15.72 21.37 5.37
N ILE A 240 -16.72 20.72 5.98
CA ILE A 240 -17.85 20.12 5.27
C ILE A 240 -18.63 21.19 4.51
N ILE A 241 -18.94 22.32 5.16
CA ILE A 241 -19.69 23.44 4.60
C ILE A 241 -18.90 24.12 3.48
N ALA A 242 -17.61 24.38 3.68
CA ALA A 242 -16.75 24.93 2.63
C ALA A 242 -16.72 24.05 1.37
N LYS A 243 -16.59 22.73 1.56
CA LYS A 243 -16.64 21.77 0.44
C LYS A 243 -18.03 21.69 -0.19
N TYR A 244 -19.09 21.83 0.61
CA TYR A 244 -20.45 21.91 0.09
C TYR A 244 -20.64 23.11 -0.84
N TRP A 245 -20.15 24.30 -0.46
CA TRP A 245 -20.19 25.48 -1.30
C TRP A 245 -19.32 25.35 -2.54
N GLU A 246 -18.15 24.73 -2.43
CA GLU A 246 -17.30 24.45 -3.58
C GLU A 246 -18.06 23.63 -4.65
N VAL A 247 -18.70 22.55 -4.23
CA VAL A 247 -19.39 21.61 -5.14
C VAL A 247 -20.71 22.15 -5.69
N TYR A 248 -21.48 22.90 -4.87
CA TYR A 248 -22.87 23.26 -5.19
C TYR A 248 -23.13 24.75 -5.37
N ASN A 249 -22.14 25.60 -5.07
CA ASN A 249 -22.27 27.06 -5.25
C ASN A 249 -20.98 27.69 -5.87
N GLY A 250 -20.13 26.90 -6.51
CA GLY A 250 -18.90 27.38 -7.16
C GLY A 250 -17.91 28.05 -6.21
N GLY A 251 -17.82 27.59 -4.96
CA GLY A 251 -16.92 28.11 -3.93
C GLY A 251 -17.37 29.43 -3.31
N LYS A 252 -18.56 29.93 -3.64
CA LYS A 252 -19.10 31.21 -3.11
C LYS A 252 -20.03 30.95 -1.94
N GLU A 253 -19.93 31.80 -0.93
CA GLU A 253 -20.88 31.81 0.18
C GLU A 253 -22.25 32.41 -0.22
N PRO A 254 -23.33 32.11 0.53
CA PRO A 254 -24.64 32.69 0.31
C PRO A 254 -24.63 34.23 0.41
N VAL A 255 -25.27 34.91 -0.54
CA VAL A 255 -25.35 36.37 -0.60
C VAL A 255 -26.83 36.85 -0.58
N VAL A 256 -27.04 38.14 -0.34
CA VAL A 256 -28.38 38.73 -0.39
C VAL A 256 -29.05 38.43 -1.73
N GLY A 257 -30.28 37.90 -1.66
CA GLY A 257 -31.05 37.44 -2.82
C GLY A 257 -31.12 35.91 -3.01
N ASN A 258 -30.12 35.15 -2.55
CA ASN A 258 -30.15 33.68 -2.63
C ASN A 258 -29.89 32.98 -1.28
N ARG A 259 -29.52 33.75 -0.23
CA ARG A 259 -29.05 33.19 1.04
C ARG A 259 -30.07 32.28 1.73
N ASN A 260 -31.37 32.64 1.74
CA ASN A 260 -32.40 31.84 2.39
C ASN A 260 -32.56 30.47 1.76
N ALA A 261 -32.58 30.39 0.41
CA ALA A 261 -32.68 29.15 -0.31
C ALA A 261 -31.42 28.25 -0.13
N LEU A 262 -30.24 28.88 -0.12
CA LEU A 262 -28.98 28.15 0.05
C LEU A 262 -28.79 27.64 1.48
N ILE A 263 -29.14 28.46 2.50
CA ILE A 263 -29.10 28.06 3.92
C ILE A 263 -30.11 26.93 4.17
N PHE A 264 -31.30 27.00 3.60
CA PHE A 264 -32.29 25.93 3.70
C PHE A 264 -31.77 24.62 3.07
N ASP A 265 -31.18 24.66 1.85
CA ASP A 265 -30.64 23.48 1.16
C ASP A 265 -29.43 22.89 1.91
N LEU A 266 -28.56 23.71 2.47
CA LEU A 266 -27.48 23.29 3.35
C LEU A 266 -28.02 22.63 4.64
N ALA A 267 -28.95 23.27 5.34
CA ALA A 267 -29.57 22.76 6.57
C ALA A 267 -30.27 21.40 6.31
N ARG A 268 -31.01 21.31 5.20
CA ARG A 268 -31.63 20.07 4.74
C ARG A 268 -30.60 18.95 4.47
N SER A 269 -29.41 19.31 4.03
CA SER A 269 -28.34 18.33 3.78
C SER A 269 -27.66 17.92 5.09
N LEU A 270 -27.39 18.85 6.00
CA LEU A 270 -26.66 18.60 7.24
C LEU A 270 -27.53 18.00 8.37
N ARG A 271 -28.87 18.18 8.34
CA ARG A 271 -29.76 17.78 9.45
C ARG A 271 -29.58 16.31 9.92
N ALA A 272 -29.30 15.38 8.99
CA ALA A 272 -29.13 13.96 9.33
C ALA A 272 -27.85 13.69 10.14
N ILE A 273 -26.81 14.49 9.93
CA ILE A 273 -25.54 14.39 10.68
C ILE A 273 -25.52 15.32 11.91
N CYS A 274 -26.56 16.13 12.07
CA CYS A 274 -26.84 16.93 13.27
C CYS A 274 -27.94 16.30 14.12
N ASP A 275 -28.25 15.01 13.97
CA ASP A 275 -29.28 14.27 14.72
C ASP A 275 -30.68 14.91 14.68
N TYR A 276 -30.97 15.71 13.66
CA TYR A 276 -32.17 16.54 13.53
C TYR A 276 -32.37 17.52 14.67
N ASP A 277 -31.30 17.93 15.36
CA ASP A 277 -31.32 18.93 16.40
C ASP A 277 -31.08 20.34 15.82
N ILE A 278 -32.09 21.23 16.01
CA ILE A 278 -32.02 22.63 15.54
C ILE A 278 -30.89 23.41 16.22
N ASN A 279 -30.55 23.07 17.47
CA ASN A 279 -29.50 23.77 18.20
C ASN A 279 -28.13 23.42 17.63
N VAL A 280 -27.94 22.18 17.22
CA VAL A 280 -26.70 21.75 16.53
C VAL A 280 -26.61 22.42 15.16
N LEU A 281 -27.71 22.49 14.39
CA LEU A 281 -27.71 23.21 13.11
C LEU A 281 -27.38 24.69 13.27
N LYS A 282 -27.92 25.35 14.31
CA LYS A 282 -27.62 26.76 14.65
C LYS A 282 -26.15 26.99 15.01
N LEU A 283 -25.52 25.98 15.61
CA LEU A 283 -24.11 26.03 15.99
C LEU A 283 -23.17 25.89 14.80
N VAL A 284 -23.53 25.03 13.80
CA VAL A 284 -22.64 24.68 12.70
C VAL A 284 -22.86 25.50 11.42
N ILE A 285 -24.07 26.01 11.18
CA ILE A 285 -24.36 26.79 9.97
C ILE A 285 -24.23 28.29 10.29
N PRO A 286 -23.31 29.04 9.66
CA PRO A 286 -23.21 30.48 9.84
C PRO A 286 -24.44 31.23 9.32
N ARG A 287 -24.74 32.36 9.95
CA ARG A 287 -25.78 33.29 9.52
C ARG A 287 -25.24 34.24 8.46
N TYR A 288 -25.22 33.81 7.22
CA TYR A 288 -24.61 34.55 6.10
C TYR A 288 -25.27 35.91 5.85
N CYS A 289 -24.45 36.95 5.58
CA CYS A 289 -24.88 38.30 5.18
C CYS A 289 -25.96 38.92 6.11
N ASP A 290 -25.79 38.81 7.42
CA ASP A 290 -26.68 39.37 8.44
C ASP A 290 -28.17 39.05 8.20
N LEU A 291 -28.46 37.80 7.81
CA LEU A 291 -29.85 37.33 7.69
C LEU A 291 -30.58 37.55 9.01
N PRO A 292 -31.80 38.18 9.03
CA PRO A 292 -32.55 38.35 10.26
C PRO A 292 -32.69 37.03 11.03
N GLN A 293 -32.57 37.11 12.37
CA GLN A 293 -32.55 35.92 13.22
C GLN A 293 -33.80 35.04 13.05
N GLU A 294 -34.97 35.67 12.94
CA GLU A 294 -36.23 34.96 12.74
C GLU A 294 -36.29 34.23 11.40
N GLU A 295 -35.83 34.86 10.33
CA GLU A 295 -35.78 34.24 9.01
C GLU A 295 -34.76 33.07 8.96
N TYR A 296 -33.60 33.23 9.60
CA TYR A 296 -32.61 32.22 9.73
C TYR A 296 -33.15 30.99 10.49
N GLU A 297 -33.76 31.21 11.66
CA GLU A 297 -34.34 30.12 12.44
C GLU A 297 -35.49 29.43 11.71
N GLN A 298 -36.30 30.19 10.96
CA GLN A 298 -37.35 29.61 10.14
C GLN A 298 -36.81 28.75 9.01
N CYS A 299 -35.69 29.12 8.37
CA CYS A 299 -35.03 28.31 7.37
C CYS A 299 -34.56 26.94 7.94
N LEU A 300 -33.94 26.95 9.13
CA LEU A 300 -33.47 25.74 9.80
C LEU A 300 -34.64 24.86 10.24
N LYS A 301 -35.70 25.48 10.81
CA LYS A 301 -36.89 24.76 11.24
C LYS A 301 -37.59 24.07 10.05
N ASN A 302 -37.80 24.80 8.96
CA ASN A 302 -38.41 24.24 7.75
C ASN A 302 -37.60 23.05 7.21
N ALA A 303 -36.25 23.08 7.31
CA ALA A 303 -35.41 21.98 6.90
C ALA A 303 -35.57 20.75 7.81
N ILE A 304 -35.80 20.93 9.11
CA ILE A 304 -36.01 19.84 10.08
C ILE A 304 -37.39 19.22 9.95
N ASP A 305 -38.41 20.06 9.71
CA ASP A 305 -39.83 19.64 9.63
C ASP A 305 -40.13 18.76 8.41
N GLU A 306 -39.22 18.72 7.40
CA GLU A 306 -39.35 17.73 6.29
C GLU A 306 -39.22 16.29 6.80
N PRO A 307 -39.81 15.30 6.12
CA PRO A 307 -39.73 13.89 6.50
C PRO A 307 -38.29 13.45 6.77
N ARG A 308 -38.05 12.75 7.85
CA ARG A 308 -36.71 12.22 8.22
C ARG A 308 -36.24 11.22 7.17
N LYS A 309 -35.14 11.53 6.53
CA LYS A 309 -34.42 10.68 5.58
C LYS A 309 -32.95 10.69 6.03
N GLY A 310 -32.25 9.59 5.84
CA GLY A 310 -30.82 9.53 6.12
C GLY A 310 -30.02 10.59 5.34
N ILE A 311 -28.71 10.50 5.34
CA ILE A 311 -27.80 11.40 4.62
C ILE A 311 -28.24 11.49 3.15
N ASN A 312 -28.47 12.70 2.66
CA ASN A 312 -28.88 12.90 1.29
C ASN A 312 -27.71 12.77 0.31
N PHE A 313 -28.00 12.59 -0.98
CA PHE A 313 -26.98 12.41 -2.02
C PHE A 313 -25.97 13.56 -2.09
N LYS A 314 -26.41 14.82 -1.86
CA LYS A 314 -25.51 15.98 -1.89
C LYS A 314 -24.45 15.92 -0.80
N LEU A 315 -24.86 15.62 0.43
CA LEU A 315 -23.93 15.49 1.54
C LEU A 315 -23.04 14.27 1.41
N GLN A 316 -23.60 13.13 0.96
CA GLN A 316 -22.80 11.92 0.73
C GLN A 316 -21.69 12.17 -0.29
N LYS A 317 -21.95 12.91 -1.36
CA LYS A 317 -20.95 13.29 -2.35
C LYS A 317 -19.85 14.18 -1.75
N VAL A 318 -20.23 15.15 -0.93
CA VAL A 318 -19.27 16.03 -0.22
C VAL A 318 -18.37 15.23 0.71
N LEU A 319 -18.94 14.33 1.52
CA LEU A 319 -18.17 13.47 2.44
C LEU A 319 -17.23 12.53 1.71
N ASN A 320 -17.66 11.96 0.59
CA ASN A 320 -16.82 11.12 -0.25
C ASN A 320 -15.63 11.90 -0.82
N LEU A 321 -15.86 13.11 -1.35
CA LEU A 321 -14.78 13.96 -1.87
C LEU A 321 -13.78 14.36 -0.77
N LEU A 322 -14.26 14.71 0.42
CA LEU A 322 -13.39 15.02 1.56
C LEU A 322 -12.56 13.80 1.98
N ASN A 323 -13.17 12.62 2.00
CA ASN A 323 -12.46 11.37 2.30
C ASN A 323 -11.42 11.02 1.22
N GLU A 324 -11.74 11.23 -0.06
CA GLU A 324 -10.80 11.06 -1.17
C GLU A 324 -9.62 12.04 -1.06
N GLU A 325 -9.86 13.31 -0.75
CA GLU A 325 -8.81 14.32 -0.57
C GLU A 325 -7.91 14.01 0.62
N GLU A 326 -8.48 13.57 1.74
CA GLU A 326 -7.72 13.22 2.93
C GLU A 326 -6.90 11.93 2.75
N ASN A 327 -7.44 10.96 2.02
CA ASN A 327 -6.72 9.75 1.66
C ASN A 327 -5.64 10.01 0.60
N LYS A 328 -5.88 10.93 -0.34
CA LYS A 328 -4.85 11.40 -1.29
C LYS A 328 -3.65 12.01 -0.54
N GLY A 329 -3.90 12.84 0.46
CA GLY A 329 -2.83 13.47 1.24
C GLY A 329 -2.01 12.48 2.07
N LYS A 330 -2.64 11.48 2.68
CA LYS A 330 -1.95 10.46 3.52
C LYS A 330 -1.14 9.48 2.68
N SER A 331 -1.71 8.97 1.57
CA SER A 331 -0.99 8.08 0.67
C SER A 331 0.19 8.78 -0.01
N GLN A 332 0.08 10.06 -0.37
CA GLN A 332 1.16 10.83 -0.98
C GLN A 332 2.37 10.99 -0.04
N LEU A 333 2.15 11.29 1.24
CA LEU A 333 3.25 11.50 2.19
C LEU A 333 4.00 10.20 2.53
N GLU A 334 3.28 9.08 2.67
CA GLU A 334 3.87 7.76 2.87
C GLU A 334 4.64 7.28 1.63
N LEU A 335 4.16 7.63 0.45
CA LEU A 335 4.74 7.26 -0.83
C LEU A 335 5.98 8.11 -1.18
N VAL A 336 5.98 9.41 -0.87
CA VAL A 336 7.17 10.28 -0.99
C VAL A 336 8.32 9.75 -0.16
N ASN A 337 8.05 9.35 1.09
CA ASN A 337 9.07 8.78 1.96
C ASN A 337 9.63 7.44 1.47
N ALA A 338 8.88 6.69 0.68
CA ALA A 338 9.30 5.36 0.19
C ALA A 338 10.29 5.42 -0.98
N LEU A 339 10.23 6.43 -1.85
CA LEU A 339 11.11 6.53 -3.03
C LEU A 339 12.35 7.41 -2.80
N ASP A 340 12.26 8.43 -1.96
CA ASP A 340 13.44 9.21 -1.52
C ASP A 340 14.31 8.46 -0.51
N SER A 341 13.85 7.32 -0.02
CA SER A 341 14.60 6.47 0.89
C SER A 341 15.75 5.79 0.17
N LYS A 342 16.97 5.93 0.69
CA LYS A 342 18.14 5.12 0.29
C LYS A 342 17.96 3.63 0.65
N LEU A 343 16.93 3.31 1.42
CA LEU A 343 16.59 1.96 1.86
C LEU A 343 15.40 1.43 1.03
N PRO A 344 15.37 0.11 0.78
CA PRO A 344 14.25 -0.50 0.05
C PRO A 344 12.95 -0.42 0.86
N PRO A 345 11.80 -0.52 0.19
CA PRO A 345 10.52 -0.70 0.86
C PRO A 345 10.57 -1.87 1.83
N GLN A 346 10.08 -1.66 3.04
CA GLN A 346 10.07 -2.71 4.07
C GLN A 346 9.16 -3.86 3.65
N MET A 347 9.70 -5.08 3.71
CA MET A 347 8.96 -6.30 3.40
C MET A 347 7.87 -6.55 4.46
N PRO A 348 6.67 -6.99 4.08
CA PRO A 348 5.63 -7.37 5.04
C PRO A 348 6.13 -8.44 6.01
N THR A 349 5.79 -8.29 7.28
CA THR A 349 6.16 -9.27 8.32
C THR A 349 5.45 -10.60 8.11
N ILE A 350 4.20 -10.56 7.64
CA ILE A 350 3.39 -11.72 7.30
C ILE A 350 3.36 -11.86 5.79
N LEU A 351 3.77 -13.00 5.28
CA LEU A 351 3.74 -13.33 3.87
C LEU A 351 2.65 -14.35 3.57
N PRO A 352 2.08 -14.33 2.35
CA PRO A 352 1.12 -15.35 1.94
C PRO A 352 1.72 -16.76 2.02
N SER A 353 0.97 -17.74 2.52
CA SER A 353 1.36 -19.14 2.42
C SER A 353 1.25 -19.60 0.95
N PRO A 354 2.18 -20.42 0.43
CA PRO A 354 3.34 -21.01 1.12
C PRO A 354 4.62 -20.16 1.02
N LEU A 355 4.55 -18.94 0.47
CA LEU A 355 5.72 -18.09 0.23
C LEU A 355 6.46 -17.76 1.53
N GLY A 356 5.72 -17.50 2.61
CA GLY A 356 6.31 -17.25 3.93
C GLY A 356 7.17 -18.41 4.41
N GLU A 357 6.72 -19.65 4.22
CA GLU A 357 7.45 -20.86 4.59
C GLU A 357 8.70 -21.03 3.71
N LEU A 358 8.57 -20.80 2.41
CA LEU A 358 9.68 -20.90 1.45
C LEU A 358 10.78 -19.86 1.71
N CYS A 359 10.43 -18.68 2.23
CA CYS A 359 11.39 -17.60 2.51
C CYS A 359 11.96 -17.67 3.93
N SER A 360 11.31 -18.35 4.87
CA SER A 360 11.65 -18.35 6.31
C SER A 360 13.06 -18.86 6.61
N ARG A 361 13.59 -19.79 5.80
CA ARG A 361 14.92 -20.40 5.98
C ARG A 361 16.07 -19.51 5.51
N ALA A 362 15.76 -18.42 4.81
CA ALA A 362 16.76 -17.43 4.42
C ALA A 362 16.99 -16.42 5.55
N PRO A 363 18.23 -15.95 5.79
CA PRO A 363 18.49 -14.83 6.66
C PRO A 363 17.72 -13.58 6.20
N GLU A 364 17.31 -12.74 7.15
CA GLU A 364 16.37 -11.65 6.93
C GLU A 364 16.70 -10.76 5.71
N TYR A 365 17.94 -10.31 5.59
CA TYR A 365 18.34 -9.42 4.49
C TYR A 365 18.42 -10.09 3.10
N TYR A 366 18.31 -11.44 3.00
CA TYR A 366 18.13 -12.14 1.73
C TYR A 366 16.68 -12.39 1.37
N ARG A 367 15.76 -12.37 2.36
CA ARG A 367 14.34 -12.74 2.14
C ARG A 367 13.67 -11.99 1.02
N PRO A 368 13.84 -10.65 0.86
CA PRO A 368 13.26 -9.93 -0.26
C PRO A 368 13.68 -10.52 -1.61
N ALA A 369 14.98 -10.77 -1.81
CA ALA A 369 15.48 -11.34 -3.04
C ALA A 369 15.03 -12.81 -3.23
N VAL A 370 14.99 -13.61 -2.16
CA VAL A 370 14.48 -15.00 -2.22
C VAL A 370 13.03 -15.02 -2.67
N CYS A 371 12.17 -14.19 -2.05
CA CYS A 371 10.75 -14.12 -2.40
C CYS A 371 10.53 -13.82 -3.87
N GLU A 372 11.20 -12.81 -4.40
CA GLU A 372 11.03 -12.40 -5.80
C GLU A 372 11.56 -13.47 -6.77
N ASN A 373 12.71 -14.07 -6.47
CA ASN A 373 13.35 -15.05 -7.34
C ASN A 373 12.67 -16.44 -7.37
N LEU A 374 11.72 -16.72 -6.48
CA LEU A 374 10.99 -17.99 -6.48
C LEU A 374 9.92 -18.09 -7.58
N PHE A 375 9.44 -16.97 -8.13
CA PHE A 375 8.33 -16.98 -9.09
C PHE A 375 8.68 -17.62 -10.45
N PRO A 376 9.83 -17.36 -11.08
CA PRO A 376 10.19 -18.05 -12.32
C PRO A 376 10.20 -19.58 -12.18
N PRO A 377 10.88 -20.18 -11.16
CA PRO A 377 10.86 -21.63 -11.00
C PRO A 377 9.51 -22.19 -10.53
N MET A 378 8.67 -21.42 -9.81
CA MET A 378 7.28 -21.82 -9.49
C MET A 378 6.45 -21.91 -10.77
N ALA A 379 6.54 -20.91 -11.64
CA ALA A 379 5.77 -20.85 -12.88
C ALA A 379 6.09 -21.99 -13.84
N VAL A 380 7.34 -22.47 -13.86
CA VAL A 380 7.75 -23.60 -14.73
C VAL A 380 7.06 -24.90 -14.35
N ASN A 381 6.61 -25.04 -13.09
CA ASN A 381 5.83 -26.20 -12.64
C ASN A 381 4.33 -26.08 -12.99
N MET A 382 3.89 -24.96 -13.57
CA MET A 382 2.52 -24.79 -14.07
C MET A 382 2.46 -25.11 -15.57
N SER A 383 1.32 -25.54 -16.08
CA SER A 383 1.11 -25.78 -17.51
C SER A 383 -0.30 -25.42 -17.92
N GLY A 384 -0.44 -24.66 -19.00
CA GLY A 384 -1.75 -24.29 -19.53
C GLY A 384 -2.57 -23.41 -18.61
N VAL A 385 -1.95 -22.67 -17.69
CA VAL A 385 -2.60 -21.74 -16.77
C VAL A 385 -2.58 -20.33 -17.35
N LYS A 386 -3.75 -19.71 -17.44
CA LYS A 386 -3.93 -18.34 -17.96
C LYS A 386 -4.73 -17.51 -16.99
N PHE A 387 -4.40 -16.24 -16.89
CA PHE A 387 -5.04 -15.28 -16.00
C PHE A 387 -5.62 -14.11 -16.80
N MET A 388 -6.89 -13.80 -16.57
CA MET A 388 -7.57 -12.66 -17.21
C MET A 388 -7.31 -11.39 -16.41
N TYR A 389 -6.57 -10.46 -17.00
CA TYR A 389 -6.32 -9.13 -16.44
C TYR A 389 -7.52 -8.21 -16.66
N TRP A 390 -7.56 -7.09 -15.97
CA TRP A 390 -8.69 -6.14 -16.01
C TRP A 390 -8.89 -5.47 -17.38
N ASP A 391 -7.84 -5.40 -18.21
CA ASP A 391 -7.91 -4.90 -19.59
C ASP A 391 -8.40 -5.94 -20.62
N ASN A 392 -8.86 -7.10 -20.15
CA ASN A 392 -9.30 -8.26 -20.93
C ASN A 392 -8.18 -8.95 -21.72
N VAL A 393 -6.92 -8.73 -21.37
CA VAL A 393 -5.80 -9.49 -21.92
C VAL A 393 -5.53 -10.72 -21.06
N LEU A 394 -5.31 -11.85 -21.72
CA LEU A 394 -4.87 -13.09 -21.06
C LEU A 394 -3.36 -13.07 -20.88
N HIS A 395 -2.90 -13.25 -19.64
CA HIS A 395 -1.50 -13.40 -19.29
C HIS A 395 -1.23 -14.83 -18.80
N GLU A 396 -0.09 -15.36 -19.15
CA GLU A 396 0.45 -16.59 -18.59
C GLU A 396 1.48 -16.29 -17.50
N ALA A 397 1.79 -17.23 -16.61
CA ALA A 397 2.75 -17.03 -15.53
C ALA A 397 4.19 -16.98 -16.08
N THR A 398 4.54 -15.88 -16.72
CA THR A 398 5.88 -15.63 -17.25
C THR A 398 6.60 -14.62 -16.37
N PHE A 399 7.66 -15.04 -15.71
CA PHE A 399 8.50 -14.23 -14.84
C PHE A 399 9.96 -14.29 -15.28
N MET A 400 10.57 -13.13 -15.35
CA MET A 400 11.97 -12.95 -15.73
C MET A 400 12.64 -12.08 -14.67
N GLU A 401 13.36 -12.75 -13.76
CA GLU A 401 13.97 -12.12 -12.58
C GLU A 401 15.43 -11.80 -12.80
N LEU A 402 15.81 -10.55 -12.48
CA LEU A 402 17.19 -10.10 -12.44
C LEU A 402 17.61 -9.80 -11.01
N LEU A 403 18.47 -10.63 -10.45
CA LEU A 403 19.14 -10.37 -9.17
C LEU A 403 20.37 -9.47 -9.40
N ALA A 404 20.20 -8.17 -9.24
CA ALA A 404 21.29 -7.20 -9.41
C ALA A 404 21.92 -6.88 -8.05
N ALA A 405 22.96 -7.63 -7.67
CA ALA A 405 23.59 -7.55 -6.36
C ALA A 405 25.12 -7.53 -6.47
N GLN A 406 25.79 -6.96 -5.46
CA GLN A 406 27.25 -6.86 -5.44
C GLN A 406 27.95 -8.21 -5.51
N MET A 407 29.22 -8.20 -5.93
CA MET A 407 30.06 -9.41 -5.93
C MET A 407 30.26 -9.93 -4.50
N SER A 408 30.39 -11.23 -4.37
CA SER A 408 30.67 -11.93 -3.09
C SER A 408 29.65 -11.70 -1.98
N ILE A 409 28.43 -11.28 -2.33
CA ILE A 409 27.38 -10.98 -1.34
C ILE A 409 26.63 -12.25 -0.87
N GLY A 410 26.92 -13.43 -1.43
CA GLY A 410 26.25 -14.67 -1.06
C GLY A 410 24.98 -14.97 -1.89
N LYS A 411 24.98 -14.68 -3.19
CA LYS A 411 23.84 -14.94 -4.11
C LYS A 411 23.33 -16.39 -4.07
N GLY A 412 24.20 -17.36 -3.70
CA GLY A 412 23.81 -18.75 -3.54
C GLY A 412 22.67 -18.99 -2.53
N CYS A 413 22.50 -18.09 -1.56
CA CYS A 413 21.35 -18.12 -0.64
C CYS A 413 20.01 -17.96 -1.37
N VAL A 414 20.00 -17.16 -2.45
CA VAL A 414 18.81 -16.90 -3.28
C VAL A 414 18.62 -17.99 -4.34
N THR A 415 19.71 -18.46 -4.95
CA THR A 415 19.62 -19.40 -6.07
C THR A 415 19.31 -20.83 -5.64
N LYS A 416 19.69 -21.24 -4.42
CA LYS A 416 19.47 -22.60 -3.93
C LYS A 416 17.99 -23.00 -3.81
N PRO A 417 17.09 -22.16 -3.24
CA PRO A 417 15.64 -22.43 -3.27
C PRO A 417 15.09 -22.59 -4.68
N CYS A 418 15.57 -21.76 -5.64
CA CYS A 418 15.15 -21.86 -7.04
C CYS A 418 15.53 -23.20 -7.66
N GLU A 419 16.76 -23.69 -7.40
CA GLU A 419 17.22 -25.00 -7.87
C GLU A 419 16.39 -26.16 -7.30
N MET A 420 15.99 -26.03 -6.02
CA MET A 420 15.15 -27.05 -5.38
C MET A 420 13.74 -27.05 -5.97
N MET A 421 13.19 -25.90 -6.32
CA MET A 421 11.86 -25.77 -6.93
C MET A 421 11.78 -26.43 -8.32
N VAL A 422 12.86 -26.46 -9.09
CA VAL A 422 12.93 -27.11 -10.42
C VAL A 422 13.58 -28.50 -10.39
N SER A 423 13.89 -29.03 -9.22
CA SER A 423 14.65 -30.30 -9.11
C SER A 423 13.95 -31.47 -9.81
N ARG A 424 12.62 -31.61 -9.65
CA ARG A 424 11.80 -32.65 -10.31
C ARG A 424 11.87 -32.54 -11.84
N ILE A 425 11.74 -31.32 -12.37
CA ILE A 425 11.86 -31.02 -13.79
C ILE A 425 13.26 -31.40 -14.28
N SER A 426 14.31 -31.03 -13.53
CA SER A 426 15.70 -31.35 -13.89
C SER A 426 16.00 -32.88 -13.92
N GLU A 427 15.35 -33.64 -13.05
CA GLU A 427 15.42 -35.12 -13.07
C GLU A 427 14.75 -35.71 -14.30
N ASN A 428 13.53 -35.25 -14.63
CA ASN A 428 12.82 -35.67 -15.85
C ASN A 428 13.61 -35.28 -17.11
N ASP A 429 14.24 -34.12 -17.12
CA ASP A 429 15.07 -33.65 -18.22
C ASP A 429 16.30 -34.47 -18.45
N LYS A 430 16.91 -35.11 -17.42
CA LYS A 430 18.00 -36.03 -17.57
C LYS A 430 17.58 -37.22 -18.43
N VAL A 431 16.43 -37.82 -18.12
CA VAL A 431 15.87 -38.94 -18.88
C VAL A 431 15.59 -38.53 -20.34
N ALA A 432 15.00 -37.35 -20.54
CA ALA A 432 14.72 -36.84 -21.88
C ALA A 432 16.01 -36.60 -22.69
N ARG A 433 17.04 -36.03 -22.04
CA ARG A 433 18.37 -35.83 -22.70
C ARG A 433 19.08 -37.15 -23.04
N GLU A 434 19.01 -38.17 -22.18
CA GLU A 434 19.55 -39.50 -22.46
C GLU A 434 18.84 -40.15 -23.67
N ARG A 435 17.49 -40.08 -23.71
CA ARG A 435 16.72 -40.58 -24.87
C ARG A 435 17.07 -39.81 -26.15
N GLU A 436 17.23 -38.49 -26.08
CA GLU A 436 17.66 -37.69 -27.23
C GLU A 436 19.08 -38.04 -27.69
N ALA A 437 20.02 -38.29 -26.76
CA ALA A 437 21.36 -38.72 -27.08
C ALA A 437 21.36 -40.11 -27.77
N GLN A 438 20.59 -41.07 -27.28
CA GLN A 438 20.41 -42.37 -27.90
C GLN A 438 19.82 -42.28 -29.32
N TRP A 439 18.81 -41.40 -29.50
CA TRP A 439 18.25 -41.13 -30.83
C TRP A 439 19.32 -40.56 -31.78
N LYS A 440 20.13 -39.59 -31.33
CA LYS A 440 21.22 -39.01 -32.12
C LYS A 440 22.28 -40.04 -32.53
N LEU A 441 22.59 -40.97 -31.63
CA LEU A 441 23.54 -42.08 -31.96
C LEU A 441 23.00 -42.99 -33.03
N LYS A 442 21.69 -43.24 -33.06
CA LYS A 442 21.06 -44.07 -34.11
C LYS A 442 20.91 -43.34 -35.45
N ASN A 443 20.91 -41.99 -35.40
CA ASN A 443 20.70 -41.14 -36.57
C ASN A 443 21.90 -40.18 -36.79
N PRO A 444 23.10 -40.71 -37.12
CA PRO A 444 24.27 -39.89 -37.36
C PRO A 444 24.10 -39.01 -38.60
N GLN A 445 24.77 -37.87 -38.61
CA GLN A 445 24.74 -36.92 -39.72
C GLN A 445 25.19 -37.63 -41.03
N GLY A 446 24.34 -37.58 -42.10
CA GLY A 446 24.62 -38.22 -43.38
C GLY A 446 24.07 -39.65 -43.52
N ALA A 447 23.33 -40.16 -42.56
CA ALA A 447 22.67 -41.47 -42.69
C ALA A 447 21.61 -41.45 -43.82
N THR A 448 21.52 -42.54 -44.55
CA THR A 448 20.59 -42.70 -45.69
C THR A 448 19.13 -42.91 -45.26
N SER A 449 18.91 -43.32 -44.04
CA SER A 449 17.57 -43.45 -43.45
C SER A 449 17.58 -42.88 -42.01
N LEU A 450 16.76 -41.89 -41.75
CA LEU A 450 16.67 -41.26 -40.44
C LEU A 450 15.33 -41.62 -39.77
N GLU A 451 15.40 -42.12 -38.53
CA GLU A 451 14.20 -42.23 -37.68
C GLU A 451 13.71 -40.84 -37.27
N ALA A 452 12.41 -40.61 -37.33
CA ALA A 452 11.84 -39.38 -36.86
C ALA A 452 12.20 -39.14 -35.37
N ARG A 453 12.50 -37.89 -35.04
CA ARG A 453 12.77 -37.54 -33.65
C ARG A 453 11.52 -37.78 -32.79
N PRO A 454 11.63 -38.45 -31.62
CA PRO A 454 10.48 -38.67 -30.76
C PRO A 454 9.82 -37.34 -30.38
N LYS A 455 8.48 -37.24 -30.56
CA LYS A 455 7.71 -36.00 -30.31
C LYS A 455 7.50 -35.71 -28.82
N ASP A 456 7.57 -36.74 -27.99
CA ASP A 456 7.42 -36.66 -26.54
C ASP A 456 8.70 -36.25 -25.80
N LEU A 457 9.77 -35.93 -26.51
CA LEU A 457 10.98 -35.37 -25.94
C LEU A 457 10.72 -33.93 -25.53
N CYS A 458 10.74 -33.67 -24.23
CA CYS A 458 10.59 -32.32 -23.66
C CYS A 458 11.67 -32.08 -22.62
N VAL A 459 12.47 -31.05 -22.81
CA VAL A 459 13.47 -30.57 -21.86
C VAL A 459 13.09 -29.14 -21.48
N GLN A 460 12.76 -28.92 -20.23
CA GLN A 460 12.29 -27.65 -19.73
C GLN A 460 13.40 -26.82 -19.07
N SER A 461 14.26 -27.42 -18.24
CA SER A 461 15.36 -26.73 -17.57
C SER A 461 16.59 -26.71 -18.52
N LEU A 462 16.84 -25.52 -19.05
CA LEU A 462 17.90 -25.30 -20.04
C LEU A 462 19.23 -24.97 -19.34
N ILE A 463 20.32 -25.29 -20.04
CA ILE A 463 21.65 -24.80 -19.65
C ILE A 463 21.90 -23.41 -20.25
N ASP A 464 22.78 -22.63 -19.67
CA ASP A 464 23.09 -21.26 -20.08
C ASP A 464 23.92 -21.17 -21.39
N ASN A 465 24.48 -22.27 -21.86
CA ASN A 465 25.26 -22.33 -23.10
C ASN A 465 24.50 -23.11 -24.20
N LEU A 466 23.48 -22.47 -24.77
CA LEU A 466 22.64 -23.01 -25.84
C LEU A 466 22.94 -22.34 -27.17
N THR A 467 22.61 -23.05 -28.27
CA THR A 467 22.51 -22.42 -29.59
C THR A 467 21.05 -22.02 -29.88
N ASP A 468 20.87 -21.02 -30.73
CA ASP A 468 19.55 -20.58 -31.21
C ASP A 468 18.67 -21.74 -31.72
N ALA A 469 19.25 -22.67 -32.50
CA ALA A 469 18.53 -23.83 -33.02
C ALA A 469 18.02 -24.75 -31.90
N VAL A 470 18.82 -24.95 -30.86
CA VAL A 470 18.43 -25.77 -29.70
C VAL A 470 17.35 -25.05 -28.88
N PHE A 471 17.48 -23.74 -28.69
CA PHE A 471 16.46 -22.94 -27.99
C PHE A 471 15.10 -23.05 -28.70
N ASN A 472 15.06 -22.83 -30.01
CA ASN A 472 13.84 -22.96 -30.81
C ASN A 472 13.25 -24.39 -30.77
N GLN A 473 14.09 -25.41 -30.76
CA GLN A 473 13.63 -26.81 -30.60
C GLN A 473 12.97 -27.01 -29.23
N ARG A 474 13.55 -26.49 -28.14
CA ARG A 474 13.00 -26.65 -26.79
C ARG A 474 11.66 -25.90 -26.64
N VAL A 475 11.54 -24.72 -27.26
CA VAL A 475 10.26 -23.99 -27.29
C VAL A 475 9.18 -24.81 -27.99
N ALA A 476 9.48 -25.37 -29.16
CA ALA A 476 8.55 -26.22 -29.92
C ALA A 476 8.18 -27.53 -29.16
N ASP A 477 9.17 -28.18 -28.53
CA ASP A 477 8.97 -29.39 -27.73
C ASP A 477 8.04 -29.12 -26.54
N ALA A 478 8.27 -28.00 -25.80
CA ALA A 478 7.48 -27.62 -24.64
C ALA A 478 6.00 -27.30 -25.01
N ALA A 479 5.84 -26.62 -26.12
CA ALA A 479 4.47 -26.30 -26.62
C ALA A 479 3.71 -27.56 -27.05
N TYR A 480 4.39 -28.52 -27.74
CA TYR A 480 3.79 -29.77 -28.16
C TYR A 480 3.41 -30.67 -26.98
N ASN A 481 4.20 -30.65 -25.91
CA ASN A 481 4.04 -31.53 -24.73
C ASN A 481 3.18 -30.87 -23.62
N GLY A 482 2.14 -30.14 -23.96
CA GLY A 482 1.13 -29.67 -23.01
C GLY A 482 1.34 -28.23 -22.53
N GLU A 483 1.73 -27.32 -23.44
CA GLU A 483 1.91 -25.89 -23.14
C GLU A 483 2.86 -25.61 -21.97
N LYS A 484 3.96 -26.40 -21.89
CA LYS A 484 4.94 -26.28 -20.82
C LYS A 484 5.81 -25.05 -20.97
N TYR A 485 6.34 -24.59 -19.84
CA TYR A 485 7.33 -23.51 -19.81
C TYR A 485 8.74 -24.07 -19.90
N ILE A 486 9.64 -23.31 -20.54
CA ILE A 486 11.07 -23.54 -20.47
C ILE A 486 11.70 -22.57 -19.47
N TYR A 487 12.78 -22.97 -18.84
CA TYR A 487 13.45 -22.23 -17.78
C TYR A 487 14.96 -22.23 -17.94
N VAL A 488 15.60 -21.12 -17.62
CA VAL A 488 17.06 -21.06 -17.51
C VAL A 488 17.47 -20.31 -16.24
N LYS A 489 18.46 -20.82 -15.55
CA LYS A 489 19.18 -20.09 -14.51
C LYS A 489 20.53 -19.67 -15.06
N VAL A 490 20.82 -18.38 -15.03
CA VAL A 490 22.13 -17.83 -15.46
C VAL A 490 22.80 -17.12 -14.29
N ASP A 491 24.01 -17.53 -13.99
CA ASP A 491 24.79 -16.94 -12.92
C ASP A 491 25.38 -15.57 -13.29
N GLU A 492 25.61 -15.34 -14.59
CA GLU A 492 26.02 -14.06 -15.15
C GLU A 492 25.09 -13.66 -16.30
N LEU A 493 24.49 -12.48 -16.20
CA LEU A 493 23.52 -11.95 -17.17
C LEU A 493 24.02 -12.00 -18.62
N ASP A 494 25.33 -11.79 -18.82
CA ASP A 494 25.95 -11.81 -20.15
C ASP A 494 25.80 -13.15 -20.86
N THR A 495 25.63 -14.26 -20.14
CA THR A 495 25.45 -15.58 -20.74
C THR A 495 24.11 -15.77 -21.43
N LEU A 496 23.09 -14.93 -21.12
CA LEU A 496 21.85 -14.90 -21.88
C LEU A 496 22.05 -14.60 -23.37
N LYS A 497 23.15 -13.93 -23.74
CA LYS A 497 23.50 -13.70 -25.15
C LYS A 497 23.77 -14.97 -25.93
N ASN A 498 24.14 -16.05 -25.24
CA ASN A 498 24.39 -17.35 -25.86
C ASN A 498 23.11 -18.04 -26.36
N ILE A 499 21.93 -17.65 -25.81
CA ILE A 499 20.62 -18.17 -26.22
C ILE A 499 20.27 -17.67 -27.64
N THR A 500 20.93 -16.61 -28.08
CA THR A 500 20.77 -16.00 -29.39
C THR A 500 22.04 -16.22 -30.23
N SER A 501 21.98 -16.02 -31.54
CA SER A 501 23.16 -16.08 -32.39
C SER A 501 24.19 -15.03 -31.97
N ARG A 502 25.47 -15.35 -32.10
CA ARG A 502 26.65 -14.62 -31.57
C ARG A 502 26.74 -13.10 -31.83
N ASN A 503 25.77 -12.47 -32.46
CA ASN A 503 25.92 -11.11 -32.97
C ASN A 503 24.89 -10.06 -32.48
N SER A 504 23.93 -10.37 -31.57
CA SER A 504 22.98 -9.31 -31.27
C SER A 504 22.42 -9.27 -29.84
N GLU A 505 22.81 -8.24 -29.11
CA GLU A 505 22.12 -7.77 -27.92
C GLU A 505 20.63 -7.47 -28.19
N GLN A 506 20.29 -7.13 -29.43
CA GLN A 506 18.91 -6.92 -29.89
C GLN A 506 18.04 -8.17 -29.85
N GLU A 507 18.63 -9.37 -30.01
CA GLU A 507 17.87 -10.61 -30.01
C GLU A 507 17.43 -11.03 -28.60
N VAL A 508 18.26 -10.86 -27.57
CA VAL A 508 17.88 -11.12 -26.16
C VAL A 508 16.72 -10.21 -25.75
N SER A 509 16.80 -8.92 -26.07
CA SER A 509 15.73 -7.95 -25.86
C SER A 509 14.42 -8.37 -26.52
N THR A 510 14.49 -8.87 -27.76
CA THR A 510 13.32 -9.39 -28.49
C THR A 510 12.74 -10.65 -27.84
N ILE A 511 13.59 -11.57 -27.37
CA ILE A 511 13.16 -12.76 -26.62
C ILE A 511 12.44 -12.37 -25.33
N ILE A 512 13.00 -11.45 -24.54
CA ILE A 512 12.37 -10.96 -23.29
C ILE A 512 10.98 -10.37 -23.60
N ARG A 513 10.88 -9.53 -24.62
CA ARG A 513 9.58 -8.92 -24.98
C ARG A 513 8.57 -9.97 -25.44
N LYS A 514 8.98 -10.90 -26.32
CA LYS A 514 8.10 -11.97 -26.80
C LYS A 514 7.69 -12.92 -25.67
N ALA A 515 8.60 -13.24 -24.75
CA ALA A 515 8.30 -14.09 -23.61
C ALA A 515 7.25 -13.48 -22.69
N PHE A 516 7.39 -12.18 -22.36
CA PHE A 516 6.43 -11.47 -21.52
C PHE A 516 5.01 -11.45 -22.11
N ASP A 517 4.93 -11.23 -23.42
CA ASP A 517 3.65 -11.15 -24.15
C ASP A 517 3.19 -12.54 -24.66
N ASN A 518 3.89 -13.63 -24.34
CA ASN A 518 3.70 -15.00 -24.85
C ASN A 518 3.50 -15.03 -26.38
N SER A 519 4.21 -14.14 -27.08
CA SER A 519 4.09 -13.98 -28.53
C SER A 519 4.72 -15.15 -29.26
N PRO A 520 4.29 -15.45 -30.51
CA PRO A 520 4.89 -16.50 -31.32
C PRO A 520 6.40 -16.31 -31.52
N HIS A 521 7.14 -17.38 -31.30
CA HIS A 521 8.59 -17.46 -31.50
C HIS A 521 8.96 -18.76 -32.19
N GLY A 522 9.97 -18.71 -33.00
CA GLY A 522 10.47 -19.88 -33.75
C GLY A 522 11.21 -19.47 -35.00
N GLN A 523 11.51 -20.46 -35.83
CA GLN A 523 12.20 -20.29 -37.08
C GLN A 523 11.61 -21.16 -38.17
N GLU A 524 11.71 -20.74 -39.42
CA GLU A 524 11.43 -21.49 -40.61
C GLU A 524 12.74 -21.65 -41.44
N ARG A 525 13.10 -22.84 -41.75
CA ARG A 525 14.29 -23.16 -42.58
C ARG A 525 13.98 -24.23 -43.59
N VAL A 526 14.55 -24.15 -44.78
CA VAL A 526 14.28 -25.04 -45.93
C VAL A 526 14.99 -26.42 -45.83
N GLY A 527 15.99 -26.55 -44.98
CA GLY A 527 16.75 -27.80 -44.87
C GLY A 527 15.97 -28.91 -44.19
N SER A 528 15.97 -30.12 -44.73
CA SER A 528 15.25 -31.28 -44.18
C SER A 528 15.67 -31.70 -42.73
N ALA A 529 16.89 -31.34 -42.32
CA ALA A 529 17.40 -31.54 -40.98
C ALA A 529 17.27 -30.31 -40.05
N SER A 530 16.60 -29.25 -40.56
CA SER A 530 16.45 -27.99 -39.82
C SER A 530 15.33 -28.05 -38.79
N VAL A 531 15.56 -27.43 -37.65
CA VAL A 531 14.48 -27.16 -36.69
C VAL A 531 13.54 -26.15 -37.30
N THR A 532 12.28 -26.53 -37.47
CA THR A 532 11.21 -25.67 -37.96
C THR A 532 10.05 -25.79 -37.00
N GLY A 533 9.58 -24.66 -36.51
CA GLY A 533 8.41 -24.60 -35.63
C GLY A 533 8.21 -23.20 -35.09
N ILE A 534 6.93 -22.82 -34.94
CA ILE A 534 6.50 -21.55 -34.34
C ILE A 534 5.55 -21.93 -33.22
N ALA A 535 5.81 -21.39 -32.03
CA ALA A 535 4.99 -21.62 -30.83
C ALA A 535 4.97 -20.37 -29.93
N PRO A 536 3.96 -20.21 -29.09
CA PRO A 536 3.99 -19.19 -28.02
C PRO A 536 5.22 -19.36 -27.15
N LEU A 537 5.94 -18.27 -26.91
CA LEU A 537 7.17 -18.30 -26.12
C LEU A 537 6.85 -18.26 -24.62
N ARG A 538 6.88 -19.41 -23.98
CA ARG A 538 6.71 -19.62 -22.54
C ARG A 538 8.08 -19.80 -21.90
N PHE A 539 8.73 -18.68 -21.58
CA PHE A 539 10.11 -18.66 -21.13
C PHE A 539 10.27 -17.89 -19.83
N ASN A 540 10.74 -18.58 -18.81
CA ASN A 540 11.05 -18.04 -17.49
C ASN A 540 12.56 -18.10 -17.24
N PHE A 541 13.11 -17.13 -16.50
CA PHE A 541 14.50 -17.20 -16.10
C PHE A 541 14.79 -16.48 -14.78
N ASN A 542 15.87 -16.94 -14.11
CA ASN A 542 16.57 -16.18 -13.09
C ASN A 542 17.97 -15.84 -13.61
N ALA A 543 18.28 -14.55 -13.64
CA ALA A 543 19.60 -14.04 -14.01
C ALA A 543 20.22 -13.29 -12.85
N SER A 544 21.55 -13.45 -12.68
CA SER A 544 22.31 -12.69 -11.69
C SER A 544 23.28 -11.74 -12.38
N SER A 545 23.53 -10.59 -11.78
CA SER A 545 24.56 -9.65 -12.23
C SER A 545 25.01 -8.72 -11.10
N CYS A 546 26.13 -8.02 -11.30
CA CYS A 546 26.38 -6.82 -10.50
C CYS A 546 25.66 -5.61 -11.13
N PRO A 547 25.27 -4.58 -10.35
CA PRO A 547 24.53 -3.43 -10.88
C PRO A 547 25.20 -2.72 -12.04
N LYS A 548 26.55 -2.65 -12.04
CA LYS A 548 27.33 -2.06 -13.14
C LYS A 548 27.18 -2.85 -14.44
N ASN A 549 27.29 -4.17 -14.38
CA ASN A 549 27.17 -5.02 -15.57
C ASN A 549 25.74 -5.05 -16.08
N ALA A 550 24.73 -5.05 -15.20
CA ALA A 550 23.33 -4.93 -15.59
C ALA A 550 23.07 -3.62 -16.37
N ARG A 551 23.57 -2.47 -15.90
CA ARG A 551 23.49 -1.20 -16.64
C ARG A 551 24.14 -1.27 -18.01
N ASN A 552 25.33 -1.86 -18.09
CA ASN A 552 26.04 -1.98 -19.36
C ASN A 552 25.32 -2.90 -20.35
N PHE A 553 24.75 -4.01 -19.86
CA PHE A 553 24.01 -4.97 -20.67
C PHE A 553 22.78 -4.35 -21.32
N PHE A 554 21.99 -3.57 -20.55
CA PHE A 554 20.74 -2.97 -21.05
C PHE A 554 20.93 -1.55 -21.63
N ARG A 555 22.16 -1.03 -21.68
CA ARG A 555 22.41 0.37 -22.09
C ARG A 555 21.81 0.73 -23.44
N LYS A 556 21.87 -0.16 -24.42
CA LYS A 556 21.33 0.07 -25.77
C LYS A 556 19.83 -0.16 -25.87
N ASN A 557 19.24 -0.80 -24.86
CA ASN A 557 17.86 -1.27 -24.84
C ASN A 557 17.05 -0.62 -23.70
N ILE A 558 17.53 0.51 -23.17
CA ILE A 558 16.96 1.15 -22.00
C ILE A 558 15.52 1.65 -22.24
N THR A 559 15.24 2.11 -23.45
CA THR A 559 13.93 2.67 -23.85
C THR A 559 13.09 1.77 -24.75
N ASP A 560 13.57 0.56 -25.11
CA ASP A 560 12.85 -0.36 -26.00
C ASP A 560 11.77 -1.18 -25.28
N GLY A 561 11.59 -0.96 -24.00
CA GLY A 561 10.62 -1.65 -23.13
C GLY A 561 11.10 -3.00 -22.59
N THR A 562 12.36 -3.37 -22.75
CA THR A 562 12.92 -4.63 -22.22
C THR A 562 12.96 -4.63 -20.69
N ILE A 563 13.50 -3.56 -20.09
CA ILE A 563 13.63 -3.44 -18.61
C ILE A 563 12.25 -3.40 -17.92
N THR A 564 11.25 -2.84 -18.58
CA THR A 564 9.88 -2.80 -18.03
C THR A 564 9.27 -4.19 -17.82
N ARG A 565 9.75 -5.22 -18.56
CA ARG A 565 9.24 -6.58 -18.55
C ARG A 565 10.02 -7.53 -17.62
N LEU A 566 11.11 -7.05 -17.04
CA LEU A 566 11.84 -7.78 -16.01
C LEU A 566 11.28 -7.44 -14.63
N SER A 567 11.40 -8.34 -13.69
CA SER A 567 11.37 -8.05 -12.26
C SER A 567 12.80 -7.96 -11.76
N VAL A 568 13.09 -6.99 -10.89
CA VAL A 568 14.45 -6.71 -10.43
C VAL A 568 14.51 -6.76 -8.92
N SER A 569 15.46 -7.53 -8.41
CA SER A 569 15.73 -7.63 -6.98
C SER A 569 17.19 -7.34 -6.66
N THR A 570 17.46 -6.99 -5.40
CA THR A 570 18.84 -6.79 -4.91
C THR A 570 18.99 -7.35 -3.50
N ILE A 571 20.23 -7.44 -3.03
CA ILE A 571 20.56 -7.83 -1.66
C ILE A 571 21.23 -6.64 -0.99
N ILE A 572 20.63 -6.13 0.08
CA ILE A 572 21.22 -5.07 0.90
C ILE A 572 21.70 -5.69 2.20
N LYS A 573 22.99 -5.90 2.26
CA LYS A 573 23.65 -6.48 3.43
C LYS A 573 23.90 -5.41 4.48
N PRO A 574 23.53 -5.62 5.76
CA PRO A 574 23.89 -4.72 6.84
C PRO A 574 25.40 -4.52 6.94
N GLU A 575 25.82 -3.35 7.39
CA GLU A 575 27.23 -3.04 7.58
C GLU A 575 27.89 -4.03 8.57
N GLY A 576 29.08 -4.52 8.23
CA GLY A 576 29.77 -5.52 9.05
C GLY A 576 29.25 -6.95 8.97
N ALA A 577 28.07 -7.21 8.41
CA ALA A 577 27.54 -8.57 8.26
C ALA A 577 28.39 -9.40 7.29
N ARG A 578 28.56 -10.69 7.57
CA ARG A 578 29.20 -11.64 6.68
C ARG A 578 28.15 -12.35 5.83
N PRO A 579 28.47 -12.79 4.59
CA PRO A 579 27.56 -13.63 3.83
C PRO A 579 27.24 -14.91 4.63
N VAL A 580 25.93 -15.18 4.77
CA VAL A 580 25.41 -16.36 5.48
C VAL A 580 24.45 -17.07 4.53
N TYR A 581 24.42 -18.40 4.58
CA TYR A 581 23.52 -19.19 3.77
C TYR A 581 22.31 -19.63 4.58
N GLY A 582 21.16 -19.74 3.91
CA GLY A 582 19.96 -20.35 4.49
C GLY A 582 20.13 -21.86 4.72
N ILE A 583 19.33 -22.41 5.61
CA ILE A 583 19.31 -23.85 5.90
C ILE A 583 18.20 -24.48 5.03
N TYR A 584 18.61 -25.14 3.95
CA TYR A 584 17.72 -25.78 2.98
C TYR A 584 17.88 -27.31 3.08
N ASP A 585 17.29 -27.86 4.13
CA ASP A 585 17.33 -29.27 4.53
C ASP A 585 16.21 -30.11 3.86
N ASP A 586 16.06 -31.36 4.31
CA ASP A 586 15.03 -32.27 3.79
C ASP A 586 13.61 -31.84 4.18
N GLU A 587 13.41 -31.17 5.32
CA GLU A 587 12.12 -30.58 5.70
C GLU A 587 11.73 -29.45 4.71
N TYR A 588 12.69 -28.59 4.39
CA TYR A 588 12.49 -27.56 3.38
C TYR A 588 12.17 -28.18 2.02
N ARG A 589 12.87 -29.26 1.63
CA ARG A 589 12.60 -30.00 0.40
C ARG A 589 11.18 -30.58 0.39
N ALA A 590 10.70 -31.10 1.52
CA ALA A 590 9.33 -31.59 1.62
C ALA A 590 8.29 -30.47 1.44
N THR A 591 8.56 -29.26 1.96
CA THR A 591 7.72 -28.09 1.75
C THR A 591 7.72 -27.68 0.27
N VAL A 592 8.88 -27.61 -0.37
CA VAL A 592 9.00 -27.32 -1.82
C VAL A 592 8.21 -28.33 -2.64
N ASN A 593 8.33 -29.63 -2.36
CA ASN A 593 7.61 -30.68 -3.10
C ASN A 593 6.08 -30.53 -2.99
N LYS A 594 5.54 -30.17 -1.82
CA LYS A 594 4.10 -29.89 -1.64
C LYS A 594 3.64 -28.72 -2.51
N VAL A 595 4.46 -27.68 -2.59
CA VAL A 595 4.15 -26.52 -3.43
C VAL A 595 4.18 -26.91 -4.90
N VAL A 596 5.16 -27.70 -5.33
CA VAL A 596 5.25 -28.21 -6.71
C VAL A 596 4.03 -29.08 -7.06
N ASP A 597 3.60 -29.98 -6.17
CA ASP A 597 2.39 -30.80 -6.38
C ASP A 597 1.14 -29.94 -6.59
N LEU A 598 1.00 -28.85 -5.85
CA LEU A 598 -0.12 -27.91 -6.02
C LEU A 598 -0.01 -27.16 -7.36
N LEU A 599 1.18 -26.65 -7.71
CA LEU A 599 1.40 -25.92 -8.96
C LEU A 599 1.11 -26.78 -10.19
N GLU A 600 1.55 -28.05 -10.18
CA GLU A 600 1.29 -29.02 -11.25
C GLU A 600 -0.20 -29.38 -11.40
N SER A 601 -1.01 -29.19 -10.35
CA SER A 601 -2.45 -29.48 -10.36
C SER A 601 -3.30 -28.40 -11.03
N PHE A 602 -2.79 -27.18 -11.21
CA PHE A 602 -3.56 -26.07 -11.79
C PHE A 602 -3.55 -26.11 -13.31
N HIS A 603 -4.73 -25.96 -13.91
CA HIS A 603 -4.93 -25.89 -15.36
C HIS A 603 -6.10 -24.97 -15.70
N GLY A 604 -6.07 -24.34 -16.86
CA GLY A 604 -7.19 -23.57 -17.40
C GLY A 604 -7.06 -22.05 -17.21
N THR A 605 -8.17 -21.35 -17.40
CA THR A 605 -8.23 -19.88 -17.35
C THR A 605 -8.91 -19.42 -16.06
N TYR A 606 -8.26 -18.50 -15.37
CA TYR A 606 -8.70 -17.98 -14.09
C TYR A 606 -8.94 -16.48 -14.15
N LYS A 607 -9.90 -16.00 -13.37
CA LYS A 607 -10.19 -14.58 -13.17
C LYS A 607 -10.47 -14.31 -11.71
N CYS A 608 -9.86 -13.29 -11.15
CA CYS A 608 -10.10 -12.79 -9.80
C CYS A 608 -10.45 -11.30 -9.90
N GLU A 609 -11.69 -10.94 -9.60
CA GLU A 609 -12.17 -9.56 -9.71
C GLU A 609 -11.52 -8.65 -8.65
N GLU A 610 -11.30 -9.19 -7.45
CA GLU A 610 -10.63 -8.46 -6.37
C GLU A 610 -9.19 -8.13 -6.74
N ALA A 611 -8.45 -9.10 -7.30
CA ALA A 611 -7.09 -8.89 -7.80
C ALA A 611 -7.04 -7.84 -8.92
N ASN A 612 -7.99 -7.89 -9.83
CA ASN A 612 -8.10 -6.95 -10.94
C ASN A 612 -8.40 -5.53 -10.46
N LYS A 613 -9.35 -5.36 -9.54
CA LYS A 613 -9.64 -4.08 -8.90
C LYS A 613 -8.44 -3.54 -8.12
N PHE A 614 -7.73 -4.42 -7.42
CA PHE A 614 -6.52 -4.04 -6.69
C PHE A 614 -5.42 -3.55 -7.64
N ALA A 615 -5.22 -4.23 -8.77
CA ALA A 615 -4.26 -3.80 -9.80
C ALA A 615 -4.61 -2.44 -10.42
N GLN A 616 -5.89 -2.14 -10.66
CA GLN A 616 -6.34 -0.81 -11.10
C GLN A 616 -5.97 0.27 -10.09
N ASN A 617 -6.26 0.03 -8.80
CA ASN A 617 -5.89 0.97 -7.74
C ASN A 617 -4.37 1.23 -7.70
N LEU A 618 -3.56 0.18 -7.92
CA LEU A 618 -2.09 0.32 -7.98
C LEU A 618 -1.64 1.12 -9.20
N CYS A 619 -2.30 1.00 -10.35
CA CYS A 619 -2.03 1.84 -11.52
C CYS A 619 -2.29 3.32 -11.20
N ASP A 620 -3.46 3.65 -10.63
CA ASP A 620 -3.81 5.01 -10.23
C ASP A 620 -2.82 5.58 -9.20
N GLU A 621 -2.38 4.76 -8.23
CA GLU A 621 -1.35 5.16 -7.27
C GLU A 621 0.00 5.45 -7.94
N ASN A 622 0.40 4.64 -8.92
CA ASN A 622 1.66 4.83 -9.63
C ASN A 622 1.65 6.08 -10.52
N GLU A 623 0.53 6.39 -11.18
CA GLU A 623 0.37 7.62 -11.97
C GLU A 623 0.53 8.86 -11.06
N ARG A 624 -0.12 8.87 -9.91
CA ARG A 624 0.03 9.95 -8.92
C ARG A 624 1.47 10.08 -8.40
N LEU A 625 2.15 8.96 -8.19
CA LEU A 625 3.54 8.97 -7.78
C LEU A 625 4.47 9.51 -8.84
N ALA A 626 4.26 9.12 -10.09
CA ALA A 626 5.04 9.61 -11.22
C ALA A 626 4.89 11.14 -11.37
N GLU A 627 3.67 11.67 -11.20
CA GLU A 627 3.41 13.10 -11.16
C GLU A 627 4.13 13.79 -9.99
N LEU A 628 4.06 13.19 -8.79
CA LEU A 628 4.68 13.74 -7.59
C LEU A 628 6.21 13.83 -7.70
N TYR A 629 6.84 12.83 -8.32
CA TYR A 629 8.29 12.78 -8.53
C TYR A 629 8.75 13.46 -9.81
N ASP A 630 7.82 13.96 -10.63
CA ASP A 630 8.10 14.47 -11.97
C ASP A 630 8.97 13.48 -12.77
N SER A 631 8.66 12.19 -12.68
CA SER A 631 9.44 11.09 -13.24
C SER A 631 8.65 10.31 -14.29
N GLU A 632 8.92 10.58 -15.56
CA GLU A 632 8.35 9.79 -16.66
C GLU A 632 8.96 8.38 -16.71
N GLY A 633 10.21 8.24 -16.32
CA GLY A 633 10.88 6.96 -16.22
C GLY A 633 10.17 6.05 -15.21
N TYR A 634 9.76 6.57 -14.06
CA TYR A 634 8.97 5.83 -13.08
C TYR A 634 7.62 5.39 -13.68
N LEU A 635 6.91 6.29 -14.35
CA LEU A 635 5.61 5.99 -14.97
C LEU A 635 5.73 4.86 -15.99
N VAL A 636 6.70 4.94 -16.90
CA VAL A 636 6.94 3.92 -17.94
C VAL A 636 7.27 2.56 -17.34
N LEU A 637 8.07 2.53 -16.27
CA LEU A 637 8.41 1.28 -15.57
C LEU A 637 7.19 0.69 -14.85
N SER A 638 6.32 1.51 -14.27
CA SER A 638 5.26 1.10 -13.38
C SER A 638 4.15 0.28 -14.05
N TYR A 639 3.80 0.55 -15.29
CA TYR A 639 2.71 -0.16 -15.97
C TYR A 639 2.93 -1.67 -16.03
N ARG A 640 4.10 -2.11 -16.50
CA ARG A 640 4.40 -3.56 -16.58
C ARG A 640 4.82 -4.15 -15.25
N ALA A 641 5.45 -3.38 -14.38
CA ALA A 641 5.73 -3.82 -13.02
C ALA A 641 4.44 -4.16 -12.25
N THR A 642 3.35 -3.40 -12.47
CA THR A 642 2.03 -3.70 -11.90
C THR A 642 1.47 -5.02 -12.43
N VAL A 643 1.60 -5.31 -13.74
CA VAL A 643 1.19 -6.60 -14.31
C VAL A 643 2.01 -7.74 -13.69
N ILE A 644 3.33 -7.59 -13.54
CA ILE A 644 4.20 -8.61 -12.94
C ILE A 644 3.79 -8.88 -11.48
N ALA A 645 3.61 -7.83 -10.69
CA ALA A 645 3.21 -7.97 -9.29
C ALA A 645 1.81 -8.60 -9.16
N TRP A 646 0.86 -8.19 -10.01
CA TRP A 646 -0.46 -8.81 -10.09
C TRP A 646 -0.37 -10.30 -10.45
N LEU A 647 0.45 -10.69 -11.44
CA LEU A 647 0.67 -12.10 -11.80
C LEU A 647 1.24 -12.91 -10.62
N LYS A 648 2.18 -12.35 -9.85
CA LYS A 648 2.68 -12.95 -8.60
C LYS A 648 1.53 -13.16 -7.62
N GLY A 649 0.67 -12.16 -7.46
CA GLY A 649 -0.54 -12.24 -6.64
C GLY A 649 -1.51 -13.32 -7.11
N MET A 650 -1.71 -13.49 -8.42
CA MET A 650 -2.57 -14.53 -8.99
C MET A 650 -2.04 -15.94 -8.74
N VAL A 651 -0.72 -16.15 -8.81
CA VAL A 651 -0.11 -17.43 -8.43
C VAL A 651 -0.32 -17.72 -6.95
N LEU A 652 -0.12 -16.73 -6.08
CA LEU A 652 -0.36 -16.86 -4.63
C LEU A 652 -1.84 -17.08 -4.30
N TRP A 653 -2.75 -16.44 -5.02
CA TRP A 653 -4.19 -16.64 -4.91
C TRP A 653 -4.59 -18.09 -5.23
N LEU A 654 -4.03 -18.69 -6.29
CA LEU A 654 -4.25 -20.11 -6.59
C LEU A 654 -3.73 -21.00 -5.45
N LEU A 655 -2.52 -20.75 -4.98
CA LEU A 655 -1.90 -21.50 -3.88
C LEU A 655 -2.65 -21.32 -2.55
N ASN A 656 -3.36 -20.22 -2.38
CA ASN A 656 -4.23 -19.94 -1.23
C ASN A 656 -5.68 -20.44 -1.42
N GLY A 657 -5.89 -21.43 -2.29
CA GLY A 657 -7.22 -22.00 -2.54
C GLY A 657 -8.22 -21.03 -3.16
N GLN A 658 -7.74 -20.12 -3.99
CA GLN A 658 -8.51 -19.09 -4.68
C GLN A 658 -9.21 -18.09 -3.73
N GLN A 659 -8.57 -17.81 -2.60
CA GLN A 659 -9.01 -16.77 -1.66
C GLN A 659 -8.08 -15.56 -1.77
N TRP A 660 -8.61 -14.42 -2.23
CA TRP A 660 -7.90 -13.16 -2.23
C TRP A 660 -7.95 -12.54 -0.84
N THR A 661 -6.79 -12.23 -0.26
CA THR A 661 -6.68 -11.74 1.12
C THR A 661 -5.83 -10.48 1.19
N THR A 662 -5.97 -9.72 2.27
CA THR A 662 -5.15 -8.53 2.53
C THR A 662 -3.66 -8.88 2.62
N VAL A 663 -3.30 -10.09 3.06
CA VAL A 663 -1.90 -10.55 3.10
C VAL A 663 -1.32 -10.67 1.68
N ILE A 664 -2.13 -11.11 0.72
CA ILE A 664 -1.73 -11.14 -0.71
C ILE A 664 -1.63 -9.71 -1.24
N GLU A 665 -2.55 -8.81 -0.90
CA GLU A 665 -2.51 -7.40 -1.31
C GLU A 665 -1.26 -6.69 -0.80
N ASP A 666 -0.92 -6.87 0.48
CA ASP A 666 0.27 -6.30 1.09
C ASP A 666 1.55 -6.80 0.41
N TYR A 667 1.60 -8.11 0.11
CA TYR A 667 2.70 -8.67 -0.65
C TYR A 667 2.80 -8.10 -2.06
N VAL A 668 1.70 -8.06 -2.82
CA VAL A 668 1.67 -7.53 -4.20
C VAL A 668 2.09 -6.07 -4.24
N ARG A 669 1.58 -5.25 -3.31
CA ARG A 669 1.95 -3.84 -3.17
C ARG A 669 3.45 -3.70 -2.86
N TRP A 670 3.96 -4.48 -1.91
CA TRP A 670 5.37 -4.49 -1.57
C TRP A 670 6.25 -4.93 -2.75
N SER A 671 5.94 -6.05 -3.40
CA SER A 671 6.69 -6.58 -4.55
C SER A 671 6.78 -5.54 -5.68
N LEU A 672 5.66 -4.87 -6.00
CA LEU A 672 5.62 -3.77 -6.97
C LEU A 672 6.56 -2.63 -6.56
N ARG A 673 6.47 -2.16 -5.32
CA ARG A 673 7.29 -1.04 -4.81
C ARG A 673 8.76 -1.41 -4.75
N TYR A 674 9.08 -2.62 -4.35
CA TYR A 674 10.44 -3.13 -4.28
C TYR A 674 11.08 -3.28 -5.66
N ASP A 675 10.37 -3.85 -6.63
CA ASP A 675 10.81 -3.95 -8.03
C ASP A 675 11.06 -2.55 -8.64
N LEU A 676 10.11 -1.62 -8.48
CA LEU A 676 10.26 -0.25 -8.96
C LEU A 676 11.43 0.48 -8.30
N TRP A 677 11.60 0.33 -6.98
CA TRP A 677 12.74 0.89 -6.26
C TRP A 677 14.07 0.34 -6.79
N CYS A 678 14.18 -0.98 -7.00
CA CYS A 678 15.37 -1.61 -7.58
C CYS A 678 15.65 -1.11 -9.00
N LYS A 679 14.61 -1.00 -9.85
CA LYS A 679 14.74 -0.48 -11.22
C LYS A 679 15.19 0.97 -11.24
N MET A 680 14.61 1.83 -10.42
CA MET A 680 15.00 3.24 -10.33
C MET A 680 16.42 3.39 -9.78
N LEU A 681 16.81 2.61 -8.77
CA LEU A 681 18.17 2.60 -8.22
C LEU A 681 19.23 2.21 -9.27
N ILE A 682 18.92 1.27 -10.14
CA ILE A 682 19.89 0.71 -11.08
C ILE A 682 19.84 1.44 -12.42
N PHE A 683 18.66 1.73 -12.94
CA PHE A 683 18.44 2.21 -14.31
C PHE A 683 17.85 3.62 -14.39
N GLY A 684 17.33 4.18 -13.28
CA GLY A 684 16.54 5.42 -13.29
C GLY A 684 17.27 6.58 -13.95
N GLU A 685 18.49 6.88 -13.54
CA GLU A 685 19.29 7.98 -14.13
C GLU A 685 19.49 7.82 -15.64
N MET A 686 19.79 6.61 -16.10
CA MET A 686 19.97 6.31 -17.52
C MET A 686 18.67 6.47 -18.31
N LEU A 687 17.56 5.98 -17.73
CA LEU A 687 16.24 6.01 -18.36
C LEU A 687 15.72 7.44 -18.49
N GLU A 688 15.78 8.23 -17.42
CA GLU A 688 15.37 9.65 -17.45
C GLU A 688 16.16 10.47 -18.46
N LYS A 689 17.48 10.24 -18.53
CA LYS A 689 18.34 10.89 -19.49
C LYS A 689 17.92 10.57 -20.93
N GLU A 690 17.73 9.30 -21.28
CA GLU A 690 17.32 8.87 -22.61
C GLU A 690 15.92 9.37 -22.99
N ILE A 691 14.98 9.39 -22.03
CA ILE A 691 13.63 9.95 -22.26
C ILE A 691 13.74 11.45 -22.56
N ALA A 692 14.53 12.19 -21.79
CA ALA A 692 14.75 13.61 -22.02
C ALA A 692 15.41 13.87 -23.40
N GLU A 693 16.44 13.10 -23.78
CA GLU A 693 17.10 13.20 -25.08
C GLU A 693 16.14 12.83 -26.22
N ASN A 694 15.29 11.83 -26.07
CA ASN A 694 14.28 11.45 -27.05
C ASN A 694 13.20 12.54 -27.20
N LYS A 695 12.79 13.18 -26.12
CA LYS A 695 11.90 14.36 -26.20
C LYS A 695 12.53 15.52 -26.99
N LEU A 696 13.80 15.79 -26.75
CA LEU A 696 14.55 16.81 -27.50
C LEU A 696 14.71 16.43 -28.97
N SER A 697 14.95 15.16 -29.29
CA SER A 697 15.11 14.68 -30.68
C SER A 697 13.78 14.59 -31.44
N ASN A 698 12.68 14.31 -30.77
CA ASN A 698 11.33 14.25 -31.35
C ASN A 698 10.69 15.64 -31.54
N HIS A 699 11.32 16.71 -31.07
CA HIS A 699 10.92 18.10 -31.38
C HIS A 699 11.15 18.51 -32.84
N ARG A 700 10.92 17.62 -33.81
CA ARG A 700 10.65 17.97 -35.20
C ARG A 700 9.22 18.47 -35.45
N GLY A 701 8.40 18.52 -34.40
CA GLY A 701 7.13 19.24 -34.37
C GLY A 701 7.32 20.75 -34.27
N PRO A 702 6.26 21.55 -34.40
CA PRO A 702 6.39 23.00 -34.28
C PRO A 702 6.94 23.33 -32.88
N GLN A 703 8.11 24.00 -32.86
CA GLN A 703 8.79 24.48 -31.65
C GLN A 703 7.78 25.08 -30.67
N ASN A 704 7.89 24.74 -29.38
CA ASN A 704 7.03 25.30 -28.36
C ASN A 704 7.31 26.80 -28.21
N LEU A 705 6.48 27.61 -28.86
CA LEU A 705 6.66 29.06 -28.89
C LEU A 705 6.62 29.68 -27.48
N CYS A 706 5.94 29.03 -26.52
CA CYS A 706 5.89 29.53 -25.16
C CYS A 706 7.24 29.38 -24.45
N GLU A 707 7.95 28.28 -24.64
CA GLU A 707 9.28 28.04 -24.04
C GLU A 707 10.33 29.02 -24.57
N MET A 708 10.21 29.44 -25.85
CA MET A 708 11.14 30.37 -26.50
C MET A 708 10.93 31.81 -26.09
N LEU A 709 9.87 32.15 -25.37
CA LEU A 709 9.60 33.49 -24.86
C LEU A 709 10.17 33.64 -23.45
N PRO A 710 10.49 34.86 -22.97
CA PRO A 710 10.87 35.08 -21.57
C PRO A 710 9.70 34.80 -20.61
N GLU A 711 9.98 34.70 -19.31
CA GLU A 711 8.98 34.47 -18.26
C GLU A 711 7.84 35.48 -18.26
N ILE A 712 8.19 36.76 -18.56
CA ILE A 712 7.26 37.87 -18.76
C ILE A 712 7.50 38.40 -20.16
N PHE A 713 6.46 38.44 -20.96
CA PHE A 713 6.53 38.89 -22.36
C PHE A 713 5.27 39.65 -22.77
N ARG A 714 5.27 40.27 -23.94
CA ARG A 714 4.13 40.97 -24.52
C ARG A 714 3.68 40.29 -25.83
N LEU A 715 2.47 40.60 -26.27
CA LEU A 715 1.92 40.08 -27.53
C LEU A 715 2.88 40.32 -28.70
N LYS A 716 3.55 41.48 -28.76
CA LYS A 716 4.51 41.82 -29.77
C LYS A 716 5.74 40.90 -29.85
N ASP A 717 6.16 40.36 -28.68
CA ASP A 717 7.30 39.43 -28.62
C ASP A 717 6.92 38.07 -29.21
N LEU A 718 5.69 37.62 -28.98
CA LEU A 718 5.14 36.43 -29.62
C LEU A 718 4.96 36.61 -31.11
N GLU A 719 4.50 37.79 -31.56
CA GLU A 719 4.37 38.13 -33.00
C GLU A 719 5.74 38.13 -33.68
N ASN A 720 6.74 38.75 -33.07
CA ASN A 720 8.12 38.77 -33.56
C ASN A 720 8.72 37.36 -33.63
N LEU A 721 8.53 36.56 -32.61
CA LEU A 721 9.00 35.18 -32.58
C LEU A 721 8.35 34.33 -33.69
N ARG A 722 7.04 34.47 -33.87
CA ARG A 722 6.30 33.79 -34.95
C ARG A 722 6.80 34.20 -36.33
N SER A 723 7.05 35.50 -36.52
CA SER A 723 7.59 36.05 -37.76
C SER A 723 8.98 35.51 -38.09
N ARG A 724 9.89 35.47 -37.07
CA ARG A 724 11.23 34.86 -37.19
C ARG A 724 11.20 33.41 -37.59
N LEU A 725 10.21 32.64 -37.09
CA LEU A 725 10.05 31.23 -37.38
C LEU A 725 9.21 30.95 -38.64
N GLY A 726 8.87 31.96 -39.43
CA GLY A 726 8.15 31.83 -40.71
C GLY A 726 6.72 31.31 -40.58
N LYS A 727 6.10 31.38 -39.37
CA LYS A 727 4.76 30.84 -39.12
C LYS A 727 3.67 31.80 -39.61
N ARG A 728 3.12 31.50 -40.80
CA ARG A 728 2.12 32.35 -41.51
C ARG A 728 0.66 32.03 -41.17
N GLY A 729 0.34 31.04 -40.31
CA GLY A 729 -1.05 30.64 -40.01
C GLY A 729 -1.49 31.01 -38.61
N GLY A 730 -2.73 31.51 -38.45
CA GLY A 730 -3.37 31.83 -37.19
C GLY A 730 -2.89 33.11 -36.51
N SER A 731 -3.75 33.77 -35.74
CA SER A 731 -3.40 35.00 -35.02
C SER A 731 -2.63 34.68 -33.72
N ALA A 732 -1.61 35.48 -33.38
CA ALA A 732 -0.92 35.40 -32.10
C ALA A 732 -1.89 35.58 -30.92
N LYS A 733 -2.92 36.44 -31.08
CA LYS A 733 -4.00 36.67 -30.12
C LYS A 733 -4.79 35.39 -29.84
N ASN A 734 -5.12 34.60 -30.88
CA ASN A 734 -5.84 33.33 -30.72
C ASN A 734 -4.99 32.26 -30.01
N LEU A 735 -3.67 32.29 -30.25
CA LEU A 735 -2.75 31.38 -29.57
C LEU A 735 -2.64 31.72 -28.08
N LEU A 736 -2.51 33.00 -27.74
CA LEU A 736 -2.52 33.46 -26.35
C LEU A 736 -3.82 33.13 -25.62
N ALA A 737 -4.98 33.30 -26.27
CA ALA A 737 -6.26 32.93 -25.71
C ALA A 737 -6.32 31.40 -25.38
N LYS A 738 -5.79 30.56 -26.27
CA LYS A 738 -5.68 29.10 -26.01
C LYS A 738 -4.72 28.78 -24.86
N TRP A 739 -3.59 29.47 -24.75
CA TRP A 739 -2.63 29.30 -23.66
C TRP A 739 -3.23 29.74 -22.30
N LYS A 740 -3.97 30.86 -22.28
CA LYS A 740 -4.69 31.31 -21.07
C LYS A 740 -5.76 30.30 -20.66
N ALA A 741 -6.55 29.80 -21.60
CA ALA A 741 -7.58 28.79 -21.33
C ALA A 741 -7.00 27.45 -20.79
N ARG A 742 -5.74 27.15 -21.10
CA ARG A 742 -5.02 25.98 -20.62
C ARG A 742 -4.18 26.24 -19.35
N GLY A 743 -4.23 27.46 -18.80
CA GLY A 743 -3.44 27.83 -17.63
C GLY A 743 -1.93 27.97 -17.87
N ILE A 744 -1.47 27.99 -19.14
CA ILE A 744 -0.04 28.09 -19.48
C ILE A 744 0.48 29.52 -19.27
N VAL A 745 -0.38 30.54 -19.50
CA VAL A 745 -0.06 31.95 -19.31
C VAL A 745 -1.21 32.67 -18.58
N SER A 746 -0.87 33.71 -17.82
CA SER A 746 -1.80 34.61 -17.17
C SER A 746 -1.59 36.05 -17.67
N TYR A 747 -2.66 36.79 -17.93
CA TYR A 747 -2.64 38.22 -18.25
C TYR A 747 -3.97 38.86 -17.94
N GLU A 748 -3.94 40.15 -17.54
CA GLU A 748 -5.17 40.94 -17.30
C GLU A 748 -5.71 41.51 -18.61
N SER A 749 -4.82 42.06 -19.43
CA SER A 749 -5.12 42.60 -20.78
C SER A 749 -4.18 41.98 -21.82
N ILE A 750 -4.70 41.70 -23.02
CA ILE A 750 -3.92 41.07 -24.10
C ILE A 750 -2.79 41.97 -24.64
N ASP A 751 -2.93 43.27 -24.43
CA ASP A 751 -1.93 44.27 -24.82
C ASP A 751 -0.96 44.61 -23.67
N GLY A 752 -1.16 44.01 -22.47
CA GLY A 752 -0.34 44.14 -21.28
C GLY A 752 0.80 43.13 -21.20
N GLU A 753 1.30 42.98 -19.99
CA GLU A 753 2.30 41.95 -19.67
C GLU A 753 1.65 40.59 -19.52
N ILE A 754 2.28 39.57 -20.10
CA ILE A 754 1.85 38.18 -20.11
C ILE A 754 2.87 37.39 -19.32
N VAL A 755 2.43 36.73 -18.25
CA VAL A 755 3.27 35.96 -17.34
C VAL A 755 3.08 34.48 -17.62
N LYS A 756 4.16 33.71 -17.74
CA LYS A 756 4.09 32.26 -17.75
C LYS A 756 3.64 31.74 -16.39
N CYS A 757 2.64 30.88 -16.37
CA CYS A 757 2.28 30.16 -15.16
C CYS A 757 3.27 29.00 -14.98
N LYS A 758 3.86 28.85 -13.79
CA LYS A 758 4.60 27.63 -13.45
C LYS A 758 3.57 26.51 -13.42
N VAL A 759 3.65 25.62 -14.39
CA VAL A 759 2.83 24.38 -14.45
C VAL A 759 3.38 23.41 -13.43
#